data_91c81156f9c7e3238168a2a533b78d02
#
_entry.id   91c81156f9c7e3238168a2a533b78d02
#
_cell.length_a   1.000
_cell.length_b   1.000
_cell.length_c   1.000
_cell.angle_alpha   90.00
_cell.angle_beta   90.00
_cell.angle_gamma   90.00
#
_symmetry.space_group_name_H-M   'P 1'
#
loop_
_entity.id
_entity.type
_entity.pdbx_description
1 polymer ?
#
loop_
_entity_poly.entity_id
_entity_poly.type
_entity_poly.pdbx_seq_one_letter_code
_entity_poly.pdbx_strand_id
1 'polypeptide(L)'
;MCLIFTDTNKFAVTLYTMNSLSITILKRIIPFLALLLFTVDADAQRRKKKKQVVEPVAVVDTIPAYKVAINRQIMHEKLEKEQAALLSIDGKADKLLTISADEQLNAAVTDAATKRVDWLQYEIETNPAIDARLKANYLDGLTTILKYVKTYSRSRQSALNYLPQVIATYKQLIEANTKHQSIAPIIQPLSFEIANAALQPEVFKDNAGYNDVRDLMILKTSDRYPEKAFAALKAYPESPIADSLIRVIGHRYPYLVYDYAQANNKFSYLIQNIEDDSLIVHIVSMARNPNKSGQFYFPFLDNIVKGKITMEDIDKAKTDPVKYFRLLVQTQMDYTQRAINGDTAMGHTSLLKKLEQKAKDDFVAKINGLHEMSDGVRFRCLQPLTAEELYYVAVLTNGLIYTSSYTNGVYPLMMRKTNQKGDELLKKIHFDHYRKFLSQAAAYNTLRNFLGSFSNNSDATDLMKSFVTGLEKTNGLEDGVDVADSYASISETLPELAKDMLANVKVNLDRNHGDNNKKGIAIYDILYNLFLSADSSNHIDLTSKLEIPPVYNVPFSTLTNENGEVISQVFFYGDQDGRNIFNGFLNMFGGGNWKVDGSNKQWVVIKSTKGKPVSIYANRPLDENKGLDDKAQRALNDYLDEHNLRPTVTIHRGHSYYAEATIGYMAPTSKIVFMGSCGGFNLIDSILKKSEDAHIIASKQIGRTSINKPFFYLLTEKLRTGTDIDWIPFWKEFKGRANVAGFEDYIPPYKNLGAIFIKAYKKETGETDV
;
A
#
# COMPACT_ATOMS: atom_id res chain seq x y z
N MET A 1 32.39 -3.44 -5.77
CA MET A 1 32.51 -2.88 -7.12
C MET A 1 31.32 -1.94 -7.30
N CYS A 2 31.56 -0.66 -7.00
CA CYS A 2 30.55 0.40 -7.10
C CYS A 2 30.23 0.67 -8.57
N LEU A 3 28.96 0.60 -8.95
CA LEU A 3 28.46 1.23 -10.16
C LEU A 3 27.56 2.39 -9.76
N ILE A 4 28.12 3.57 -9.97
CA ILE A 4 27.49 4.88 -9.93
C ILE A 4 26.56 4.97 -11.14
N PHE A 5 25.27 5.18 -10.93
CA PHE A 5 24.35 5.59 -11.99
C PHE A 5 24.31 7.12 -12.04
N THR A 6 25.12 7.71 -12.91
CA THR A 6 24.85 8.99 -13.55
C THR A 6 24.83 8.71 -15.04
N ASP A 7 23.67 8.84 -15.68
CA ASP A 7 23.42 9.61 -16.90
C ASP A 7 22.09 9.20 -17.53
N THR A 8 21.20 10.14 -17.58
CA THR A 8 20.08 10.19 -18.52
C THR A 8 20.66 10.48 -19.92
N ASN A 9 20.47 9.58 -20.86
CA ASN A 9 20.53 9.69 -22.32
C ASN A 9 21.38 8.60 -22.96
N LYS A 10 20.67 7.54 -23.41
CA LYS A 10 20.99 6.80 -24.64
C LYS A 10 20.00 5.65 -24.82
N PHE A 11 18.84 5.93 -25.42
CA PHE A 11 18.12 4.91 -26.19
C PHE A 11 18.59 5.04 -27.64
N ALA A 12 19.61 4.28 -28.01
CA ALA A 12 19.95 4.01 -29.40
C ALA A 12 19.17 2.76 -29.82
N VAL A 13 18.10 2.95 -30.57
CA VAL A 13 17.35 1.85 -31.22
C VAL A 13 18.17 1.40 -32.42
N THR A 14 18.69 0.19 -32.37
CA THR A 14 19.30 -0.49 -33.50
C THR A 14 18.20 -0.97 -34.46
N LEU A 15 17.97 -0.24 -35.52
CA LEU A 15 17.09 -0.64 -36.62
C LEU A 15 17.87 -1.59 -37.56
N TYR A 16 17.50 -2.88 -37.54
CA TYR A 16 17.88 -3.79 -38.64
C TYR A 16 16.61 -4.23 -39.37
N THR A 17 16.60 -3.83 -40.65
CA THR A 17 15.82 -4.31 -41.80
C THR A 17 14.34 -4.62 -41.63
N MET A 18 13.52 -3.67 -42.00
CA MET A 18 12.09 -3.90 -42.30
C MET A 18 11.82 -3.60 -43.80
N ASN A 19 11.03 -4.48 -44.41
CA ASN A 19 10.62 -4.43 -45.83
C ASN A 19 9.72 -3.22 -46.18
N SER A 20 9.70 -2.82 -47.44
CA SER A 20 9.18 -1.61 -48.03
C SER A 20 7.71 -1.21 -47.76
N LEU A 21 6.88 -2.10 -47.20
CA LEU A 21 5.48 -1.79 -46.85
C LEU A 21 5.36 -1.01 -45.54
N SER A 22 6.35 -1.11 -44.65
CA SER A 22 6.36 -0.43 -43.33
C SER A 22 6.68 1.05 -43.43
N ILE A 23 7.29 1.50 -44.53
CA ILE A 23 7.74 2.89 -44.67
C ILE A 23 6.60 3.88 -44.89
N THR A 24 5.48 3.44 -45.47
CA THR A 24 4.32 4.31 -45.75
C THR A 24 3.52 4.57 -44.47
N ILE A 25 3.46 3.58 -43.57
CA ILE A 25 2.79 3.71 -42.26
C ILE A 25 3.67 4.52 -41.31
N LEU A 26 4.97 4.28 -41.33
CA LEU A 26 5.95 5.04 -40.52
C LEU A 26 5.98 6.54 -40.87
N LYS A 27 5.84 6.89 -42.16
CA LYS A 27 5.73 8.29 -42.60
C LYS A 27 4.50 9.03 -42.12
N ARG A 28 3.45 8.30 -41.72
CA ARG A 28 2.24 8.91 -41.09
C ARG A 28 2.33 8.97 -39.56
N ILE A 29 3.20 8.20 -38.92
CA ILE A 29 3.35 8.13 -37.46
C ILE A 29 4.53 8.97 -36.93
N ILE A 30 5.58 9.14 -37.70
CA ILE A 30 6.77 9.94 -37.32
C ILE A 30 6.44 11.41 -36.97
N PRO A 31 5.50 12.11 -37.62
CA PRO A 31 5.07 13.43 -37.15
C PRO A 31 4.44 13.44 -35.76
N PHE A 32 3.85 12.30 -35.34
CA PHE A 32 3.21 12.15 -34.03
C PHE A 32 4.24 11.97 -32.88
N LEU A 33 5.34 11.23 -33.13
CA LEU A 33 6.38 11.04 -32.12
C LEU A 33 7.30 12.26 -31.98
N ALA A 34 7.52 13.01 -33.06
CA ALA A 34 8.37 14.20 -33.03
C ALA A 34 7.72 15.38 -32.28
N LEU A 35 6.38 15.43 -32.22
CA LEU A 35 5.66 16.49 -31.46
C LEU A 35 5.69 16.26 -29.95
N LEU A 36 5.87 15.02 -29.49
CA LEU A 36 5.97 14.66 -28.07
C LEU A 36 7.31 15.01 -27.43
N LEU A 37 8.35 15.30 -28.23
CA LEU A 37 9.70 15.64 -27.75
C LEU A 37 9.95 17.16 -27.65
N PHE A 38 9.01 18.01 -28.03
CA PHE A 38 9.20 19.47 -28.05
C PHE A 38 8.42 20.25 -26.98
N THR A 39 7.82 19.60 -26.00
CA THR A 39 7.04 20.29 -24.94
C THR A 39 7.75 20.46 -23.61
N VAL A 40 9.06 20.27 -23.53
CA VAL A 40 9.81 20.36 -22.24
C VAL A 40 10.80 21.54 -22.19
N ASP A 41 10.85 22.44 -23.17
CA ASP A 41 11.76 23.60 -23.07
C ASP A 41 11.10 24.91 -23.57
N ALA A 42 10.21 25.47 -22.77
CA ALA A 42 9.67 26.82 -23.00
C ALA A 42 9.51 27.65 -21.71
N ASP A 43 10.51 27.63 -20.84
CA ASP A 43 10.55 28.55 -19.70
C ASP A 43 11.94 29.15 -19.47
N ALA A 44 12.52 29.77 -20.49
CA ALA A 44 13.63 30.71 -20.28
C ALA A 44 13.85 31.62 -21.47
N GLN A 45 13.00 32.62 -21.71
CA GLN A 45 13.46 33.89 -22.31
C GLN A 45 12.36 34.96 -22.20
N ARG A 46 12.23 35.59 -21.01
CA ARG A 46 11.59 36.92 -20.91
C ARG A 46 12.55 37.98 -21.44
N ARG A 47 12.39 38.37 -22.70
CA ARG A 47 12.90 39.68 -23.20
C ARG A 47 11.71 40.63 -23.33
N LYS A 48 11.83 41.78 -22.65
CA LYS A 48 10.94 42.93 -22.68
C LYS A 48 10.65 43.34 -24.12
N LYS A 49 9.35 43.29 -24.53
CA LYS A 49 8.84 44.10 -25.67
C LYS A 49 7.80 45.10 -25.13
N LYS A 50 7.95 46.34 -25.59
CA LYS A 50 7.13 47.48 -25.27
C LYS A 50 5.65 47.16 -25.47
N LYS A 51 4.83 47.55 -24.48
CA LYS A 51 3.36 47.59 -24.58
C LYS A 51 2.97 48.55 -25.72
N GLN A 52 2.36 48.03 -26.77
CA GLN A 52 1.41 48.75 -27.55
C GLN A 52 0.06 48.65 -26.82
N VAL A 53 -0.43 49.80 -26.40
CA VAL A 53 -1.79 49.91 -25.84
C VAL A 53 -2.75 49.74 -27.01
N VAL A 54 -3.37 48.57 -27.11
CA VAL A 54 -4.55 48.36 -27.93
C VAL A 54 -5.72 48.77 -27.03
N GLU A 55 -6.45 49.79 -27.41
CA GLU A 55 -7.72 50.18 -26.74
C GLU A 55 -8.61 48.94 -26.67
N PRO A 56 -9.23 48.66 -25.51
CA PRO A 56 -10.15 47.55 -25.41
C PRO A 56 -11.39 47.86 -26.24
N VAL A 57 -11.62 47.10 -27.30
CA VAL A 57 -12.95 47.04 -27.94
C VAL A 57 -13.92 46.66 -26.83
N ALA A 58 -14.90 47.57 -26.57
CA ALA A 58 -15.94 47.32 -25.58
C ALA A 58 -16.67 46.02 -25.95
N VAL A 59 -16.39 44.96 -25.18
CA VAL A 59 -17.11 43.70 -25.30
C VAL A 59 -18.52 43.98 -24.82
N VAL A 60 -19.49 43.92 -25.75
CA VAL A 60 -20.92 43.99 -25.42
C VAL A 60 -21.22 42.78 -24.54
N ASP A 61 -21.32 42.99 -23.22
CA ASP A 61 -21.44 41.94 -22.19
C ASP A 61 -22.88 41.40 -22.07
N THR A 62 -23.77 41.80 -22.99
CA THR A 62 -25.19 41.40 -23.00
C THR A 62 -25.55 40.70 -24.30
N ILE A 63 -26.11 39.49 -24.16
CA ILE A 63 -26.62 38.71 -25.29
C ILE A 63 -27.83 39.47 -25.91
N PRO A 64 -27.83 39.69 -27.24
CA PRO A 64 -28.98 40.32 -27.91
C PRO A 64 -30.26 39.51 -27.74
N ALA A 65 -31.39 40.17 -27.62
CA ALA A 65 -32.68 39.50 -27.58
C ALA A 65 -32.91 38.70 -28.88
N TYR A 66 -33.25 37.44 -28.76
CA TYR A 66 -33.51 36.54 -29.88
C TYR A 66 -34.78 35.72 -29.67
N LYS A 67 -35.34 35.21 -30.75
CA LYS A 67 -36.55 34.36 -30.72
C LYS A 67 -36.16 32.90 -30.69
N VAL A 68 -36.67 32.17 -29.71
CA VAL A 68 -36.57 30.71 -29.64
C VAL A 68 -37.83 30.10 -30.25
N ALA A 69 -37.66 29.11 -31.12
CA ALA A 69 -38.80 28.37 -31.68
C ALA A 69 -39.50 27.55 -30.56
N ILE A 70 -40.84 27.53 -30.59
CA ILE A 70 -41.66 26.89 -29.52
C ILE A 70 -41.24 25.46 -29.22
N ASN A 71 -40.94 24.68 -30.27
CA ASN A 71 -40.48 23.29 -30.11
C ASN A 71 -39.10 23.12 -29.51
N ARG A 72 -38.31 24.19 -29.36
CA ARG A 72 -36.99 24.16 -28.72
C ARG A 72 -36.95 24.86 -27.36
N GLN A 73 -38.04 25.56 -26.96
CA GLN A 73 -38.11 26.20 -25.63
C GLN A 73 -37.80 25.23 -24.47
N ILE A 74 -38.37 24.03 -24.53
CA ILE A 74 -38.12 22.98 -23.51
C ILE A 74 -36.67 22.58 -23.43
N MET A 75 -35.86 22.70 -24.50
CA MET A 75 -34.44 22.40 -24.50
C MET A 75 -33.65 23.49 -23.78
N HIS A 76 -34.01 24.76 -23.98
CA HIS A 76 -33.42 25.86 -23.23
C HIS A 76 -33.75 25.78 -21.74
N GLU A 77 -35.00 25.48 -21.38
CA GLU A 77 -35.41 25.28 -19.98
C GLU A 77 -34.64 24.12 -19.30
N LYS A 78 -34.42 23.02 -20.03
CA LYS A 78 -33.60 21.91 -19.52
C LYS A 78 -32.15 22.32 -19.31
N LEU A 79 -31.60 23.09 -20.23
CA LEU A 79 -30.23 23.57 -20.16
C LEU A 79 -30.02 24.50 -18.98
N GLU A 80 -30.92 25.49 -18.79
CA GLU A 80 -30.93 26.41 -17.64
C GLU A 80 -30.99 25.64 -16.30
N LYS A 81 -31.85 24.60 -16.26
CA LYS A 81 -31.95 23.73 -15.09
C LYS A 81 -30.64 23.03 -14.79
N GLU A 82 -29.92 22.53 -15.80
CA GLU A 82 -28.62 21.87 -15.60
C GLU A 82 -27.52 22.86 -15.24
N GLN A 83 -27.55 24.09 -15.79
CA GLN A 83 -26.64 25.17 -15.36
C GLN A 83 -26.86 25.49 -13.87
N ALA A 84 -28.11 25.71 -13.45
CA ALA A 84 -28.45 25.98 -12.05
C ALA A 84 -28.01 24.82 -11.13
N ALA A 85 -28.20 23.56 -11.57
CA ALA A 85 -27.79 22.39 -10.82
C ALA A 85 -26.25 22.21 -10.76
N LEU A 86 -25.54 22.68 -11.77
CA LEU A 86 -24.07 22.68 -11.77
C LEU A 86 -23.53 23.78 -10.85
N LEU A 87 -24.12 24.98 -10.89
CA LEU A 87 -23.70 26.11 -10.05
C LEU A 87 -23.92 25.91 -8.55
N SER A 88 -24.79 24.98 -8.17
CA SER A 88 -25.01 24.60 -6.75
C SER A 88 -24.25 23.36 -6.30
N ILE A 89 -23.28 22.89 -7.10
CA ILE A 89 -22.56 21.63 -6.79
C ILE A 89 -21.61 21.76 -5.57
N ASP A 90 -21.16 22.97 -5.29
CA ASP A 90 -20.33 23.30 -4.11
C ASP A 90 -21.15 23.52 -2.82
N GLY A 91 -22.47 23.30 -2.89
CA GLY A 91 -23.38 23.45 -1.76
C GLY A 91 -23.80 24.91 -1.46
N LYS A 92 -23.42 25.88 -2.30
CA LYS A 92 -23.76 27.29 -2.16
C LYS A 92 -24.82 27.68 -3.16
N ALA A 93 -25.64 28.69 -2.83
CA ALA A 93 -26.69 29.24 -3.70
C ALA A 93 -26.32 30.63 -4.23
N ASP A 94 -25.04 30.94 -4.35
CA ASP A 94 -24.54 32.29 -4.74
C ASP A 94 -24.29 32.43 -6.24
N LYS A 95 -24.60 31.42 -7.03
CA LYS A 95 -24.37 31.35 -8.48
C LYS A 95 -22.89 31.42 -8.88
N LEU A 96 -21.96 31.14 -7.96
CA LEU A 96 -20.53 31.08 -8.18
C LEU A 96 -20.06 29.65 -7.90
N LEU A 97 -19.11 29.15 -8.69
CA LEU A 97 -18.48 27.88 -8.46
C LEU A 97 -17.15 28.08 -7.70
N THR A 98 -17.15 27.73 -6.43
CA THR A 98 -15.93 27.74 -5.60
C THR A 98 -15.36 26.33 -5.55
N ILE A 99 -14.46 26.00 -6.49
CA ILE A 99 -13.89 24.65 -6.64
C ILE A 99 -12.43 24.54 -6.19
N SER A 100 -11.77 25.66 -5.98
CA SER A 100 -10.39 25.73 -5.54
C SER A 100 -10.10 27.02 -4.78
N ALA A 101 -8.89 27.16 -4.24
CA ALA A 101 -8.38 28.41 -3.66
C ALA A 101 -8.00 29.46 -4.74
N ASP A 102 -7.93 29.07 -6.00
CA ASP A 102 -7.62 29.96 -7.13
C ASP A 102 -8.90 30.65 -7.62
N GLU A 103 -9.03 31.94 -7.31
CA GLU A 103 -10.17 32.76 -7.70
C GLU A 103 -10.28 32.94 -9.21
N GLN A 104 -9.16 32.93 -9.96
CA GLN A 104 -9.20 33.06 -11.43
C GLN A 104 -9.79 31.79 -12.05
N LEU A 105 -9.42 30.61 -11.50
CA LEU A 105 -10.01 29.36 -11.94
C LEU A 105 -11.50 29.28 -11.61
N ASN A 106 -11.91 29.68 -10.41
CA ASN A 106 -13.31 29.72 -10.00
C ASN A 106 -14.13 30.64 -10.92
N ALA A 107 -13.61 31.83 -11.23
CA ALA A 107 -14.24 32.76 -12.16
C ALA A 107 -14.35 32.18 -13.59
N ALA A 108 -13.28 31.54 -14.09
CA ALA A 108 -13.29 30.95 -15.44
C ALA A 108 -14.27 29.78 -15.57
N VAL A 109 -14.40 28.96 -14.54
CA VAL A 109 -15.35 27.83 -14.53
C VAL A 109 -16.79 28.33 -14.39
N THR A 110 -17.02 29.33 -13.55
CA THR A 110 -18.33 29.98 -13.41
C THR A 110 -18.76 30.64 -14.74
N ASP A 111 -17.88 31.40 -15.39
CA ASP A 111 -18.08 31.99 -16.70
C ASP A 111 -18.43 30.93 -17.76
N ALA A 112 -17.73 29.82 -17.76
CA ALA A 112 -17.99 28.71 -18.67
C ALA A 112 -19.36 28.06 -18.45
N ALA A 113 -19.77 27.89 -17.18
CA ALA A 113 -21.05 27.30 -16.82
C ALA A 113 -22.24 28.25 -17.09
N THR A 114 -22.01 29.55 -17.19
CA THR A 114 -23.05 30.59 -17.39
C THR A 114 -22.90 31.26 -18.73
N LYS A 115 -22.14 32.37 -18.80
CA LYS A 115 -22.05 33.25 -19.96
C LYS A 115 -21.70 32.52 -21.26
N ARG A 116 -20.70 31.62 -21.26
CA ARG A 116 -20.30 30.92 -22.49
C ARG A 116 -21.36 29.93 -22.97
N VAL A 117 -22.04 29.27 -22.03
CA VAL A 117 -23.18 28.41 -22.39
C VAL A 117 -24.31 29.21 -22.96
N ASP A 118 -24.65 30.36 -22.37
CA ASP A 118 -25.73 31.23 -22.83
C ASP A 118 -25.41 31.85 -24.22
N TRP A 119 -24.14 32.27 -24.43
CA TRP A 119 -23.69 32.73 -25.74
C TRP A 119 -23.77 31.62 -26.78
N LEU A 120 -23.42 30.40 -26.44
CA LEU A 120 -23.48 29.27 -27.36
C LEU A 120 -24.93 28.90 -27.70
N GLN A 121 -25.88 29.02 -26.77
CA GLN A 121 -27.30 28.89 -27.03
C GLN A 121 -27.77 29.93 -28.05
N TYR A 122 -27.38 31.20 -27.86
CA TYR A 122 -27.67 32.30 -28.78
C TYR A 122 -27.10 32.03 -30.18
N GLU A 123 -25.85 31.66 -30.28
CA GLU A 123 -25.18 31.35 -31.55
C GLU A 123 -25.86 30.19 -32.27
N ILE A 124 -26.23 29.13 -31.58
CA ILE A 124 -26.93 27.97 -32.16
C ILE A 124 -28.28 28.41 -32.72
N GLU A 125 -29.08 29.16 -31.95
CA GLU A 125 -30.43 29.58 -32.36
C GLU A 125 -30.43 30.58 -33.52
N THR A 126 -29.50 31.52 -33.51
CA THR A 126 -29.47 32.61 -34.51
C THR A 126 -28.71 32.27 -35.79
N ASN A 127 -27.90 31.22 -35.80
CA ASN A 127 -27.10 30.81 -36.96
C ASN A 127 -28.02 30.24 -38.09
N PRO A 128 -28.12 30.91 -39.25
CA PRO A 128 -28.97 30.46 -40.36
C PRO A 128 -28.39 29.24 -41.09
N ALA A 129 -27.11 28.93 -40.93
CA ALA A 129 -26.47 27.77 -41.54
C ALA A 129 -26.77 26.45 -40.80
N ILE A 130 -27.34 26.52 -39.58
CA ILE A 130 -27.74 25.36 -38.81
C ILE A 130 -29.22 25.08 -39.00
N ASP A 131 -29.58 23.93 -39.51
CA ASP A 131 -30.99 23.52 -39.65
C ASP A 131 -31.67 23.29 -38.28
N ALA A 132 -33.00 23.23 -38.29
CA ALA A 132 -33.79 23.10 -37.06
C ALA A 132 -33.52 21.84 -36.27
N ARG A 133 -33.18 20.72 -36.94
CA ARG A 133 -32.86 19.42 -36.31
C ARG A 133 -31.48 19.50 -35.63
N LEU A 134 -30.50 20.04 -36.34
CA LEU A 134 -29.14 20.19 -35.77
C LEU A 134 -29.14 21.16 -34.60
N LYS A 135 -29.93 22.31 -34.66
CA LYS A 135 -30.10 23.21 -33.51
C LYS A 135 -30.59 22.46 -32.27
N ALA A 136 -31.62 21.63 -32.42
CA ALA A 136 -32.13 20.81 -31.34
C ALA A 136 -31.08 19.84 -30.79
N ASN A 137 -30.37 19.15 -31.67
CA ASN A 137 -29.31 18.18 -31.28
C ASN A 137 -28.15 18.89 -30.55
N TYR A 138 -27.74 20.06 -30.96
CA TYR A 138 -26.65 20.79 -30.32
C TYR A 138 -27.04 21.32 -28.93
N LEU A 139 -28.29 21.79 -28.74
CA LEU A 139 -28.79 22.22 -27.43
C LEU A 139 -28.91 21.04 -26.45
N ASP A 140 -29.44 19.90 -26.93
CA ASP A 140 -29.46 18.69 -26.10
C ASP A 140 -28.06 18.17 -25.80
N GLY A 141 -27.13 18.27 -26.77
CA GLY A 141 -25.73 17.95 -26.60
C GLY A 141 -25.05 18.81 -25.51
N LEU A 142 -25.31 20.10 -25.49
CA LEU A 142 -24.80 21.01 -24.46
C LEU A 142 -25.33 20.63 -23.07
N THR A 143 -26.62 20.29 -22.97
CA THR A 143 -27.24 19.73 -21.76
C THR A 143 -26.53 18.44 -21.30
N THR A 144 -26.21 17.55 -22.25
CA THR A 144 -25.51 16.29 -21.99
C THR A 144 -24.10 16.52 -21.44
N ILE A 145 -23.37 17.50 -22.00
CA ILE A 145 -22.04 17.89 -21.50
C ILE A 145 -22.11 18.37 -20.04
N LEU A 146 -23.05 19.30 -19.73
CA LEU A 146 -23.18 19.80 -18.37
C LEU A 146 -23.54 18.70 -17.37
N LYS A 147 -24.44 17.78 -17.74
CA LYS A 147 -24.77 16.60 -16.93
C LYS A 147 -23.55 15.69 -16.71
N TYR A 148 -22.79 15.43 -17.76
CA TYR A 148 -21.58 14.61 -17.68
C TYR A 148 -20.57 15.22 -16.72
N VAL A 149 -20.22 16.49 -16.92
CA VAL A 149 -19.24 17.20 -16.06
C VAL A 149 -19.72 17.23 -14.60
N LYS A 150 -21.01 17.53 -14.36
CA LYS A 150 -21.62 17.50 -13.03
C LYS A 150 -21.51 16.12 -12.36
N THR A 151 -21.81 15.06 -13.10
CA THR A 151 -21.77 13.70 -12.57
C THR A 151 -20.33 13.26 -12.28
N TYR A 152 -19.42 13.57 -13.18
CA TYR A 152 -18.01 13.20 -13.05
C TYR A 152 -17.29 13.99 -11.94
N SER A 153 -17.69 15.24 -11.70
CA SER A 153 -17.12 16.08 -10.63
C SER A 153 -17.48 15.60 -9.22
N ARG A 154 -18.59 14.88 -9.03
CA ARG A 154 -18.94 14.23 -7.74
C ARG A 154 -17.93 13.18 -7.32
N SER A 155 -17.28 12.52 -8.28
CA SER A 155 -16.24 11.53 -8.01
C SER A 155 -14.82 12.10 -8.08
N ARG A 156 -14.63 13.24 -8.77
CA ARG A 156 -13.31 13.89 -8.97
C ARG A 156 -13.52 15.40 -9.14
N GLN A 157 -13.30 16.15 -8.10
CA GLN A 157 -13.48 17.61 -8.08
C GLN A 157 -12.68 18.35 -9.19
N SER A 158 -11.54 17.80 -9.62
CA SER A 158 -10.72 18.33 -10.72
C SER A 158 -11.41 18.30 -12.10
N ALA A 159 -12.54 17.62 -12.27
CA ALA A 159 -13.24 17.55 -13.55
C ALA A 159 -13.84 18.91 -13.98
N LEU A 160 -14.23 19.74 -13.01
CA LEU A 160 -14.74 21.08 -13.28
C LEU A 160 -13.69 22.00 -13.90
N ASN A 161 -12.41 21.81 -13.60
CA ASN A 161 -11.32 22.63 -14.14
C ASN A 161 -11.26 22.61 -15.67
N TYR A 162 -11.77 21.55 -16.29
CA TYR A 162 -11.78 21.39 -17.75
C TYR A 162 -12.99 22.05 -18.43
N LEU A 163 -14.02 22.47 -17.68
CA LEU A 163 -15.26 22.99 -18.24
C LEU A 163 -15.05 24.14 -19.24
N PRO A 164 -14.19 25.15 -18.98
CA PRO A 164 -13.95 26.22 -19.93
C PRO A 164 -13.44 25.73 -21.29
N GLN A 165 -12.55 24.74 -21.28
CA GLN A 165 -12.02 24.16 -22.51
C GLN A 165 -13.03 23.25 -23.19
N VAL A 166 -13.82 22.50 -22.43
CA VAL A 166 -14.87 21.61 -22.97
C VAL A 166 -15.92 22.41 -23.72
N ILE A 167 -16.42 23.53 -23.16
CA ILE A 167 -17.40 24.39 -23.83
C ILE A 167 -16.80 25.04 -25.09
N ALA A 168 -15.57 25.54 -25.00
CA ALA A 168 -14.88 26.10 -26.17
C ALA A 168 -14.66 25.04 -27.27
N THR A 169 -14.28 23.83 -26.90
CA THR A 169 -14.12 22.69 -27.84
C THR A 169 -15.47 22.36 -28.49
N TYR A 170 -16.54 22.25 -27.71
CA TYR A 170 -17.86 21.93 -28.25
C TYR A 170 -18.34 22.96 -29.28
N LYS A 171 -18.11 24.26 -29.01
CA LYS A 171 -18.32 25.33 -29.97
C LYS A 171 -17.55 25.09 -31.27
N GLN A 172 -16.25 24.80 -31.20
CA GLN A 172 -15.42 24.54 -32.39
C GLN A 172 -15.93 23.31 -33.17
N LEU A 173 -16.37 22.25 -32.47
CA LEU A 173 -16.96 21.07 -33.11
C LEU A 173 -18.26 21.42 -33.87
N ILE A 174 -19.13 22.23 -33.29
CA ILE A 174 -20.35 22.74 -33.95
C ILE A 174 -19.99 23.55 -35.22
N GLU A 175 -19.04 24.47 -35.11
CA GLU A 175 -18.61 25.31 -36.23
C GLU A 175 -18.03 24.45 -37.38
N ALA A 176 -17.13 23.49 -37.06
CA ALA A 176 -16.56 22.61 -38.06
C ALA A 176 -17.63 21.71 -38.71
N ASN A 177 -18.52 21.15 -37.92
CA ASN A 177 -19.61 20.30 -38.42
C ASN A 177 -20.60 21.08 -39.32
N THR A 178 -20.94 22.30 -38.93
CA THR A 178 -21.79 23.19 -39.74
C THR A 178 -21.16 23.56 -41.09
N LYS A 179 -19.83 23.65 -41.13
CA LYS A 179 -19.05 23.90 -42.35
C LYS A 179 -18.71 22.62 -43.14
N HIS A 180 -19.23 21.48 -42.72
CA HIS A 180 -18.89 20.13 -43.27
C HIS A 180 -17.39 19.80 -43.28
N GLN A 181 -16.67 20.34 -42.29
CA GLN A 181 -15.25 20.10 -42.08
C GLN A 181 -15.04 18.94 -41.09
N SER A 182 -13.95 18.20 -41.23
CA SER A 182 -13.57 17.15 -40.26
C SER A 182 -13.33 17.74 -38.87
N ILE A 183 -13.89 17.08 -37.85
CA ILE A 183 -13.69 17.45 -36.46
C ILE A 183 -12.42 16.80 -35.83
N ALA A 184 -11.76 15.90 -36.54
CA ALA A 184 -10.58 15.18 -36.04
C ALA A 184 -9.42 16.12 -35.65
N PRO A 185 -9.08 17.18 -36.44
CA PRO A 185 -8.00 18.11 -36.07
C PRO A 185 -8.25 18.86 -34.76
N ILE A 186 -9.52 19.07 -34.38
CA ILE A 186 -9.89 19.72 -33.12
C ILE A 186 -9.66 18.78 -31.94
N ILE A 187 -9.99 17.50 -32.10
CA ILE A 187 -9.87 16.48 -31.03
C ILE A 187 -8.42 16.03 -30.84
N GLN A 188 -7.61 16.03 -31.90
CA GLN A 188 -6.26 15.51 -31.89
C GLN A 188 -5.36 16.10 -30.77
N PRO A 189 -5.27 17.44 -30.55
CA PRO A 189 -4.37 18.03 -29.56
C PRO A 189 -4.89 17.97 -28.11
N LEU A 190 -6.15 17.55 -27.89
CA LEU A 190 -6.80 17.59 -26.57
C LEU A 190 -6.38 16.43 -25.68
N SER A 191 -6.47 16.65 -24.35
CA SER A 191 -6.41 15.54 -23.39
C SER A 191 -7.63 14.63 -23.53
N PHE A 192 -7.51 13.39 -22.99
CA PHE A 192 -8.63 12.44 -22.97
C PHE A 192 -9.87 13.04 -22.30
N GLU A 193 -9.68 13.72 -21.16
CA GLU A 193 -10.76 14.26 -20.34
C GLU A 193 -11.60 15.30 -21.10
N ILE A 194 -10.93 16.24 -21.78
CA ILE A 194 -11.59 17.30 -22.56
C ILE A 194 -12.27 16.70 -23.80
N ALA A 195 -11.54 15.90 -24.57
CA ALA A 195 -12.08 15.27 -25.76
C ALA A 195 -13.29 14.39 -25.45
N ASN A 196 -13.19 13.55 -24.40
CA ASN A 196 -14.26 12.67 -23.98
C ASN A 196 -15.50 13.44 -23.49
N ALA A 197 -15.33 14.54 -22.74
CA ALA A 197 -16.44 15.36 -22.30
C ALA A 197 -17.13 16.07 -23.47
N ALA A 198 -16.38 16.65 -24.41
CA ALA A 198 -16.92 17.35 -25.56
C ALA A 198 -17.63 16.42 -26.56
N LEU A 199 -17.25 15.16 -26.60
CA LEU A 199 -17.83 14.12 -27.47
C LEU A 199 -18.95 13.30 -26.81
N GLN A 200 -19.30 13.56 -25.53
CA GLN A 200 -20.44 12.87 -24.88
C GLN A 200 -21.75 12.99 -25.67
N PRO A 201 -22.05 14.14 -26.31
CA PRO A 201 -23.15 14.17 -27.27
C PRO A 201 -22.78 13.42 -28.53
N GLU A 202 -23.60 12.44 -28.89
CA GLU A 202 -23.41 11.64 -30.12
C GLU A 202 -23.88 12.41 -31.42
N VAL A 203 -23.84 13.74 -31.39
CA VAL A 203 -24.40 14.58 -32.47
C VAL A 203 -23.47 14.70 -33.69
N PHE A 204 -22.23 14.23 -33.59
CA PHE A 204 -21.24 14.35 -34.67
C PHE A 204 -21.03 13.05 -35.45
N LYS A 205 -21.90 12.06 -35.28
CA LYS A 205 -21.75 10.73 -35.93
C LYS A 205 -21.70 10.77 -37.45
N ASP A 206 -22.39 11.73 -38.03
CA ASP A 206 -22.48 11.92 -39.48
C ASP A 206 -21.32 12.79 -40.03
N ASN A 207 -20.42 13.28 -39.19
CA ASN A 207 -19.27 14.07 -39.62
C ASN A 207 -18.25 13.22 -40.38
N ALA A 208 -17.70 13.75 -41.46
CA ALA A 208 -16.72 13.04 -42.30
C ALA A 208 -15.45 12.58 -41.52
N GLY A 209 -15.09 13.29 -40.44
CA GLY A 209 -13.97 12.94 -39.56
C GLY A 209 -14.33 12.03 -38.37
N TYR A 210 -15.56 11.51 -38.29
CA TYR A 210 -15.99 10.79 -37.09
C TYR A 210 -15.23 9.48 -36.85
N ASN A 211 -14.90 8.75 -37.92
CA ASN A 211 -14.09 7.54 -37.79
C ASN A 211 -12.68 7.84 -37.29
N ASP A 212 -12.04 8.90 -37.78
CA ASP A 212 -10.73 9.34 -37.29
C ASP A 212 -10.79 9.74 -35.82
N VAL A 213 -11.87 10.45 -35.41
CA VAL A 213 -12.10 10.83 -34.00
C VAL A 213 -12.25 9.58 -33.13
N ARG A 214 -12.98 8.56 -33.59
CA ARG A 214 -13.13 7.30 -32.88
C ARG A 214 -11.77 6.63 -32.65
N ASP A 215 -10.92 6.55 -33.67
CA ASP A 215 -9.60 5.97 -33.56
C ASP A 215 -8.70 6.80 -32.62
N LEU A 216 -8.75 8.14 -32.71
CA LEU A 216 -8.09 9.03 -31.76
C LEU A 216 -8.55 8.82 -30.32
N MET A 217 -9.85 8.59 -30.09
CA MET A 217 -10.38 8.32 -28.75
C MET A 217 -9.95 6.95 -28.22
N ILE A 218 -9.83 5.95 -29.07
CA ILE A 218 -9.26 4.64 -28.70
C ILE A 218 -7.81 4.81 -28.26
N LEU A 219 -6.99 5.56 -29.02
CA LEU A 219 -5.60 5.87 -28.64
C LEU A 219 -5.52 6.60 -27.29
N LYS A 220 -6.29 7.69 -27.13
CA LYS A 220 -6.35 8.44 -25.87
C LYS A 220 -6.81 7.57 -24.69
N THR A 221 -7.75 6.64 -24.94
CA THR A 221 -8.19 5.67 -23.94
C THR A 221 -7.03 4.73 -23.57
N SER A 222 -6.26 4.25 -24.56
CA SER A 222 -5.13 3.37 -24.30
C SER A 222 -4.02 4.03 -23.50
N ASP A 223 -3.78 5.32 -23.75
CA ASP A 223 -2.78 6.09 -23.01
C ASP A 223 -3.20 6.34 -21.56
N ARG A 224 -4.47 6.65 -21.35
CA ARG A 224 -5.01 7.04 -20.05
C ARG A 224 -5.49 5.86 -19.20
N TYR A 225 -6.09 4.86 -19.84
CA TYR A 225 -6.70 3.67 -19.23
C TYR A 225 -6.37 2.42 -20.06
N PRO A 226 -5.10 1.97 -20.07
CA PRO A 226 -4.68 0.86 -20.95
C PRO A 226 -5.53 -0.39 -20.81
N GLU A 227 -5.99 -0.68 -19.59
CA GLU A 227 -6.87 -1.81 -19.29
C GLU A 227 -8.24 -1.75 -19.99
N LYS A 228 -8.66 -0.56 -20.44
CA LYS A 228 -9.93 -0.36 -21.17
C LYS A 228 -9.78 -0.35 -22.67
N ALA A 229 -8.56 -0.31 -23.17
CA ALA A 229 -8.29 -0.21 -24.61
C ALA A 229 -8.85 -1.38 -25.40
N PHE A 230 -8.73 -2.61 -24.89
CA PHE A 230 -9.28 -3.79 -25.53
C PHE A 230 -10.81 -3.82 -25.54
N ALA A 231 -11.46 -3.21 -24.54
CA ALA A 231 -12.92 -3.04 -24.57
C ALA A 231 -13.35 -2.05 -25.66
N ALA A 232 -12.59 -0.97 -25.86
CA ALA A 232 -12.83 -0.01 -26.93
C ALA A 232 -12.59 -0.64 -28.32
N LEU A 233 -11.51 -1.37 -28.51
CA LEU A 233 -11.21 -2.11 -29.76
C LEU A 233 -12.23 -3.20 -30.04
N LYS A 234 -12.76 -3.88 -29.02
CA LYS A 234 -13.83 -4.87 -29.19
C LYS A 234 -15.10 -4.26 -29.79
N ALA A 235 -15.39 -2.99 -29.45
CA ALA A 235 -16.52 -2.28 -30.03
C ALA A 235 -16.27 -1.88 -31.51
N TYR A 236 -15.01 -1.71 -31.91
CA TYR A 236 -14.61 -1.27 -33.27
C TYR A 236 -13.41 -2.11 -33.77
N PRO A 237 -13.61 -3.41 -34.03
CA PRO A 237 -12.51 -4.29 -34.40
C PRO A 237 -11.93 -4.00 -35.79
N GLU A 238 -12.68 -3.29 -36.65
CA GLU A 238 -12.26 -2.85 -37.98
C GLU A 238 -11.38 -1.59 -37.96
N SER A 239 -11.08 -1.02 -36.79
CA SER A 239 -10.19 0.13 -36.67
C SER A 239 -8.80 -0.17 -37.27
N PRO A 240 -8.26 0.73 -38.14
CA PRO A 240 -6.94 0.51 -38.77
C PRO A 240 -5.77 0.46 -37.77
N ILE A 241 -6.00 0.93 -36.56
CA ILE A 241 -4.99 0.90 -35.49
C ILE A 241 -5.08 -0.36 -34.60
N ALA A 242 -6.08 -1.25 -34.83
CA ALA A 242 -6.37 -2.36 -33.94
C ALA A 242 -5.19 -3.33 -33.79
N ASP A 243 -4.58 -3.77 -34.89
CA ASP A 243 -3.46 -4.70 -34.87
C ASP A 243 -2.25 -4.12 -34.13
N SER A 244 -1.84 -2.90 -34.49
CA SER A 244 -0.73 -2.21 -33.84
C SER A 244 -0.96 -2.01 -32.33
N LEU A 245 -2.18 -1.64 -31.95
CA LEU A 245 -2.53 -1.36 -30.54
C LEU A 245 -2.64 -2.66 -29.73
N ILE A 246 -3.14 -3.76 -30.33
CA ILE A 246 -3.14 -5.09 -29.69
C ILE A 246 -1.74 -5.50 -29.32
N ARG A 247 -0.76 -5.31 -30.20
CA ARG A 247 0.66 -5.64 -29.95
C ARG A 247 1.22 -4.81 -28.81
N VAL A 248 1.11 -3.49 -28.90
CA VAL A 248 1.66 -2.56 -27.87
C VAL A 248 1.05 -2.85 -26.50
N ILE A 249 -0.27 -2.97 -26.42
CA ILE A 249 -0.96 -3.24 -25.15
C ILE A 249 -0.70 -4.67 -24.69
N GLY A 250 -0.67 -5.63 -25.62
CA GLY A 250 -0.43 -7.04 -25.32
C GLY A 250 0.94 -7.30 -24.68
N HIS A 251 1.98 -6.62 -25.13
CA HIS A 251 3.31 -6.68 -24.50
C HIS A 251 3.32 -6.07 -23.09
N ARG A 252 2.55 -5.02 -22.87
CA ARG A 252 2.47 -4.36 -21.56
C ARG A 252 1.51 -5.05 -20.59
N TYR A 253 0.42 -5.61 -21.12
CA TYR A 253 -0.66 -6.23 -20.35
C TYR A 253 -1.05 -7.59 -20.94
N PRO A 254 -0.18 -8.61 -20.86
CA PRO A 254 -0.39 -9.92 -21.48
C PRO A 254 -1.71 -10.61 -21.09
N TYR A 255 -2.19 -10.36 -19.87
CA TYR A 255 -3.47 -10.93 -19.41
C TYR A 255 -4.67 -10.44 -20.22
N LEU A 256 -4.63 -9.22 -20.79
CA LEU A 256 -5.71 -8.73 -21.68
C LEU A 256 -5.79 -9.56 -22.96
N VAL A 257 -4.64 -9.89 -23.54
CA VAL A 257 -4.59 -10.78 -24.72
C VAL A 257 -5.23 -12.11 -24.39
N TYR A 258 -4.87 -12.70 -23.25
CA TYR A 258 -5.42 -13.97 -22.80
C TYR A 258 -6.95 -13.90 -22.63
N ASP A 259 -7.46 -12.90 -21.91
CA ASP A 259 -8.88 -12.76 -21.58
C ASP A 259 -9.72 -12.55 -22.86
N TYR A 260 -9.25 -11.71 -23.77
CA TYR A 260 -9.99 -11.42 -25.00
C TYR A 260 -9.83 -12.48 -26.09
N ALA A 261 -8.73 -13.21 -26.11
CA ALA A 261 -8.53 -14.31 -27.06
C ALA A 261 -9.42 -15.53 -26.80
N GLN A 262 -9.97 -15.69 -25.58
CA GLN A 262 -10.87 -16.81 -25.25
C GLN A 262 -12.26 -16.66 -25.86
N ALA A 263 -12.65 -15.45 -26.25
CA ALA A 263 -13.99 -15.20 -26.79
C ALA A 263 -14.15 -15.70 -28.24
N ASN A 264 -15.40 -15.71 -28.69
CA ASN A 264 -15.73 -16.04 -30.08
C ASN A 264 -16.42 -14.84 -30.75
N ASN A 265 -15.62 -13.83 -31.16
CA ASN A 265 -16.10 -12.61 -31.81
C ASN A 265 -15.03 -12.06 -32.76
N LYS A 266 -15.37 -11.02 -33.55
CA LYS A 266 -14.44 -10.43 -34.53
C LYS A 266 -13.11 -9.96 -33.90
N PHE A 267 -13.15 -9.34 -32.74
CA PHE A 267 -11.95 -8.84 -32.07
C PHE A 267 -11.04 -9.97 -31.57
N SER A 268 -11.62 -11.04 -31.02
CA SER A 268 -10.85 -12.22 -30.62
C SER A 268 -10.17 -12.88 -31.79
N TYR A 269 -10.83 -12.94 -32.97
CA TYR A 269 -10.21 -13.47 -34.19
C TYR A 269 -9.04 -12.60 -34.68
N LEU A 270 -9.11 -11.26 -34.54
CA LEU A 270 -7.95 -10.40 -34.84
C LEU A 270 -6.75 -10.77 -33.97
N ILE A 271 -6.96 -10.93 -32.67
CA ILE A 271 -5.89 -11.35 -31.74
C ILE A 271 -5.34 -12.72 -32.12
N GLN A 272 -6.23 -13.69 -32.41
CA GLN A 272 -5.86 -15.07 -32.73
C GLN A 272 -5.10 -15.22 -34.05
N ASN A 273 -5.25 -14.27 -34.96
CA ASN A 273 -4.62 -14.30 -36.30
C ASN A 273 -3.25 -13.55 -36.32
N ILE A 274 -2.79 -13.04 -35.19
CA ILE A 274 -1.44 -12.47 -35.06
C ILE A 274 -0.45 -13.65 -34.99
N GLU A 275 0.30 -13.92 -36.06
CA GLU A 275 1.22 -15.06 -36.17
C GLU A 275 2.70 -14.64 -36.06
N ASP A 276 3.00 -13.38 -36.26
CA ASP A 276 4.37 -12.82 -36.32
C ASP A 276 4.84 -12.19 -35.00
N ASP A 277 4.01 -12.27 -33.91
CA ASP A 277 4.37 -11.83 -32.58
C ASP A 277 4.42 -13.03 -31.62
N SER A 278 5.62 -13.49 -31.30
CA SER A 278 5.85 -14.68 -30.46
C SER A 278 5.15 -14.63 -29.13
N LEU A 279 5.11 -13.47 -28.46
CA LEU A 279 4.43 -13.32 -27.16
C LEU A 279 2.92 -13.56 -27.32
N ILE A 280 2.30 -12.88 -28.29
CA ILE A 280 0.85 -13.01 -28.53
C ILE A 280 0.50 -14.42 -28.93
N VAL A 281 1.27 -15.06 -29.82
CA VAL A 281 1.06 -16.46 -30.23
C VAL A 281 1.05 -17.40 -29.03
N HIS A 282 2.01 -17.28 -28.10
CA HIS A 282 2.04 -18.13 -26.92
C HIS A 282 0.85 -17.87 -25.98
N ILE A 283 0.46 -16.59 -25.80
CA ILE A 283 -0.70 -16.25 -24.96
C ILE A 283 -2.01 -16.77 -25.59
N VAL A 284 -2.16 -16.64 -26.90
CA VAL A 284 -3.31 -17.21 -27.64
C VAL A 284 -3.35 -18.73 -27.48
N SER A 285 -2.20 -19.40 -27.57
CA SER A 285 -2.10 -20.85 -27.31
C SER A 285 -2.54 -21.21 -25.88
N MET A 286 -2.13 -20.41 -24.86
CA MET A 286 -2.61 -20.57 -23.49
C MET A 286 -4.11 -20.37 -23.37
N ALA A 287 -4.67 -19.34 -24.03
CA ALA A 287 -6.09 -18.99 -23.97
C ALA A 287 -6.98 -20.04 -24.62
N ARG A 288 -6.48 -20.73 -25.66
CA ARG A 288 -7.17 -21.80 -26.38
C ARG A 288 -6.94 -23.18 -25.79
N ASN A 289 -6.08 -23.32 -24.78
CA ASN A 289 -5.85 -24.59 -24.12
C ASN A 289 -7.15 -25.08 -23.45
N PRO A 290 -7.63 -26.29 -23.77
CA PRO A 290 -8.88 -26.83 -23.22
C PRO A 290 -8.85 -26.94 -21.69
N ASN A 291 -7.70 -27.06 -21.09
CA ASN A 291 -7.51 -27.11 -19.62
C ASN A 291 -7.75 -25.77 -18.92
N LYS A 292 -7.91 -24.66 -19.65
CA LYS A 292 -8.15 -23.30 -19.14
C LYS A 292 -7.24 -22.90 -17.95
N SER A 293 -5.96 -23.26 -18.05
CA SER A 293 -4.99 -23.16 -16.95
C SER A 293 -4.15 -21.87 -17.00
N GLY A 294 -4.62 -20.82 -17.65
CA GLY A 294 -3.85 -19.57 -17.82
C GLY A 294 -3.23 -19.03 -16.53
N GLN A 295 -3.98 -19.05 -15.43
CA GLN A 295 -3.47 -18.64 -14.11
C GLN A 295 -2.24 -19.44 -13.61
N PHE A 296 -2.02 -20.65 -14.14
CA PHE A 296 -0.84 -21.47 -13.83
C PHE A 296 0.30 -21.24 -14.80
N TYR A 297 0.04 -20.70 -16.01
CA TYR A 297 1.06 -20.47 -17.03
C TYR A 297 1.69 -19.08 -16.94
N PHE A 298 0.92 -18.03 -16.60
CA PHE A 298 1.40 -16.65 -16.53
C PHE A 298 2.64 -16.46 -15.65
N PRO A 299 2.82 -17.14 -14.52
CA PRO A 299 4.05 -17.07 -13.74
C PRO A 299 5.32 -17.38 -14.54
N PHE A 300 5.19 -18.18 -15.61
CA PHE A 300 6.29 -18.69 -16.42
C PHE A 300 6.33 -18.08 -17.82
N LEU A 301 5.57 -17.00 -18.08
CA LEU A 301 5.35 -16.45 -19.40
C LEU A 301 6.65 -16.23 -20.19
N ASP A 302 7.65 -15.59 -19.58
CA ASP A 302 8.93 -15.33 -20.24
C ASP A 302 9.70 -16.61 -20.57
N ASN A 303 9.68 -17.58 -19.66
CA ASN A 303 10.33 -18.87 -19.87
C ASN A 303 9.61 -19.73 -20.91
N ILE A 304 8.28 -19.58 -21.06
CA ILE A 304 7.51 -20.24 -22.12
C ILE A 304 7.87 -19.62 -23.47
N VAL A 305 7.85 -18.29 -23.58
CA VAL A 305 8.18 -17.56 -24.81
C VAL A 305 9.61 -17.85 -25.26
N LYS A 306 10.55 -18.00 -24.30
CA LYS A 306 11.96 -18.35 -24.59
C LYS A 306 12.19 -19.85 -24.77
N GLY A 307 11.16 -20.69 -24.72
CA GLY A 307 11.26 -22.14 -24.89
C GLY A 307 11.99 -22.88 -23.78
N LYS A 308 12.21 -22.24 -22.60
CA LYS A 308 12.87 -22.87 -21.44
C LYS A 308 11.96 -23.85 -20.70
N ILE A 309 10.64 -23.67 -20.76
CA ILE A 309 9.62 -24.50 -20.15
C ILE A 309 8.42 -24.61 -21.08
N THR A 310 7.75 -25.73 -21.07
CA THR A 310 6.53 -25.96 -21.85
C THR A 310 5.28 -25.91 -20.97
N MET A 311 4.11 -25.65 -21.57
CA MET A 311 2.83 -25.76 -20.86
C MET A 311 2.58 -27.17 -20.31
N GLU A 312 3.08 -28.21 -21.00
CA GLU A 312 2.98 -29.60 -20.55
C GLU A 312 3.78 -29.85 -19.27
N ASP A 313 4.98 -29.28 -19.14
CA ASP A 313 5.78 -29.38 -17.91
C ASP A 313 5.07 -28.73 -16.72
N ILE A 314 4.41 -27.59 -16.96
CA ILE A 314 3.62 -26.90 -15.93
C ILE A 314 2.38 -27.73 -15.60
N ASP A 315 1.70 -28.32 -16.58
CA ASP A 315 0.52 -29.17 -16.36
C ASP A 315 0.86 -30.42 -15.54
N LYS A 316 2.03 -31.01 -15.74
CA LYS A 316 2.53 -32.12 -14.92
C LYS A 316 2.86 -31.69 -13.50
N ALA A 317 3.43 -30.49 -13.33
CA ALA A 317 3.83 -29.96 -12.01
C ALA A 317 2.62 -29.51 -11.20
N LYS A 318 1.61 -28.84 -11.80
CA LYS A 318 0.47 -28.22 -11.08
C LYS A 318 -0.40 -29.18 -10.29
N THR A 319 -0.33 -30.49 -10.58
CA THR A 319 -1.07 -31.54 -9.87
C THR A 319 -0.48 -31.87 -8.49
N ASP A 320 0.78 -31.46 -8.23
CA ASP A 320 1.50 -31.69 -6.98
C ASP A 320 1.94 -30.31 -6.41
N PRO A 321 1.41 -29.90 -5.26
CA PRO A 321 1.74 -28.61 -4.66
C PRO A 321 3.24 -28.37 -4.48
N VAL A 322 4.00 -29.39 -4.11
CA VAL A 322 5.47 -29.29 -3.91
C VAL A 322 6.18 -29.09 -5.24
N LYS A 323 5.81 -29.85 -6.27
CA LYS A 323 6.43 -29.75 -7.60
C LYS A 323 6.14 -28.40 -8.25
N TYR A 324 4.90 -27.94 -8.14
CA TYR A 324 4.52 -26.66 -8.70
C TYR A 324 5.20 -25.50 -7.96
N PHE A 325 5.25 -25.55 -6.63
CA PHE A 325 5.96 -24.55 -5.82
C PHE A 325 7.44 -24.51 -6.14
N ARG A 326 8.08 -25.70 -6.28
CA ARG A 326 9.47 -25.82 -6.72
C ARG A 326 9.74 -25.13 -8.04
N LEU A 327 8.86 -25.32 -9.02
CA LEU A 327 8.96 -24.72 -10.32
C LEU A 327 8.87 -23.19 -10.25
N LEU A 328 7.95 -22.67 -9.40
CA LEU A 328 7.82 -21.23 -9.13
C LEU A 328 9.11 -20.66 -8.49
N VAL A 329 9.66 -21.33 -7.47
CA VAL A 329 10.88 -20.90 -6.78
C VAL A 329 12.08 -20.88 -7.73
N GLN A 330 12.27 -21.93 -8.52
CA GLN A 330 13.35 -22.00 -9.52
C GLN A 330 13.22 -20.87 -10.55
N THR A 331 12.00 -20.57 -10.98
CA THR A 331 11.75 -19.46 -11.91
C THR A 331 12.02 -18.11 -11.26
N GLN A 332 11.66 -17.92 -9.99
CA GLN A 332 11.97 -16.68 -9.25
C GLN A 332 13.48 -16.46 -9.14
N MET A 333 14.23 -17.50 -8.84
CA MET A 333 15.69 -17.43 -8.75
C MET A 333 16.32 -17.10 -10.13
N ASP A 334 15.83 -17.71 -11.23
CA ASP A 334 16.25 -17.35 -12.61
C ASP A 334 15.93 -15.90 -12.93
N TYR A 335 14.73 -15.42 -12.62
CA TYR A 335 14.31 -14.05 -12.89
C TYR A 335 15.10 -13.03 -12.06
N THR A 336 15.39 -13.33 -10.80
CA THR A 336 16.23 -12.51 -9.92
C THR A 336 17.66 -12.40 -10.48
N GLN A 337 18.27 -13.51 -10.86
CA GLN A 337 19.62 -13.52 -11.47
C GLN A 337 19.65 -12.71 -12.77
N ARG A 338 18.62 -12.82 -13.61
CA ARG A 338 18.49 -12.07 -14.85
C ARG A 338 18.32 -10.58 -14.59
N ALA A 339 17.51 -10.18 -13.60
CA ALA A 339 17.34 -8.79 -13.21
C ALA A 339 18.65 -8.14 -12.76
N ILE A 340 19.49 -8.86 -12.02
CA ILE A 340 20.84 -8.42 -11.63
C ILE A 340 21.70 -8.15 -12.87
N ASN A 341 21.51 -8.92 -13.94
CA ASN A 341 22.21 -8.77 -15.20
C ASN A 341 21.53 -7.76 -16.17
N GLY A 342 20.49 -7.03 -15.71
CA GLY A 342 19.78 -6.02 -16.50
C GLY A 342 18.71 -6.59 -17.46
N ASP A 343 18.34 -7.88 -17.36
CA ASP A 343 17.30 -8.53 -18.16
C ASP A 343 16.00 -8.67 -17.33
N THR A 344 14.97 -7.90 -17.66
CA THR A 344 13.67 -7.94 -16.98
C THR A 344 12.77 -9.01 -17.58
N ALA A 345 12.41 -10.02 -16.80
CA ALA A 345 11.52 -11.09 -17.24
C ALA A 345 10.05 -10.65 -17.32
N MET A 346 9.38 -11.04 -18.39
CA MET A 346 7.93 -10.86 -18.53
C MET A 346 7.17 -11.72 -17.52
N GLY A 347 6.08 -11.18 -16.97
CA GLY A 347 5.23 -11.93 -16.04
C GLY A 347 5.76 -12.03 -14.61
N HIS A 348 6.85 -11.35 -14.24
CA HIS A 348 7.43 -11.39 -12.90
C HIS A 348 6.42 -11.06 -11.79
N THR A 349 5.56 -10.06 -11.97
CA THR A 349 4.49 -9.75 -11.01
C THR A 349 3.51 -10.91 -10.82
N SER A 350 3.17 -11.62 -11.89
CA SER A 350 2.29 -12.80 -11.83
C SER A 350 2.97 -13.96 -11.12
N LEU A 351 4.27 -14.12 -11.31
CA LEU A 351 5.10 -15.11 -10.60
C LEU A 351 5.09 -14.83 -9.10
N LEU A 352 5.42 -13.61 -8.66
CA LEU A 352 5.46 -13.25 -7.25
C LEU A 352 4.11 -13.45 -6.56
N LYS A 353 3.02 -12.98 -7.18
CA LYS A 353 1.65 -13.20 -6.64
C LYS A 353 1.30 -14.68 -6.51
N LYS A 354 1.66 -15.50 -7.52
CA LYS A 354 1.38 -16.93 -7.48
C LYS A 354 2.25 -17.65 -6.46
N LEU A 355 3.51 -17.26 -6.33
CA LEU A 355 4.45 -17.80 -5.36
C LEU A 355 3.99 -17.51 -3.93
N GLU A 356 3.60 -16.26 -3.64
CA GLU A 356 3.02 -15.86 -2.36
C GLU A 356 1.73 -16.62 -2.05
N GLN A 357 0.80 -16.68 -3.01
CA GLN A 357 -0.44 -17.45 -2.86
C GLN A 357 -0.16 -18.91 -2.50
N LYS A 358 0.77 -19.56 -3.21
CA LYS A 358 1.11 -20.96 -2.99
C LYS A 358 1.85 -21.19 -1.67
N ALA A 359 2.76 -20.32 -1.29
CA ALA A 359 3.41 -20.34 0.03
C ALA A 359 2.38 -20.29 1.16
N LYS A 360 1.42 -19.38 1.05
CA LYS A 360 0.33 -19.22 2.01
C LYS A 360 -0.60 -20.43 2.03
N ASP A 361 -1.22 -20.77 0.89
CA ASP A 361 -2.35 -21.69 0.83
C ASP A 361 -1.90 -23.16 0.98
N ASP A 362 -0.78 -23.54 0.35
CA ASP A 362 -0.34 -24.93 0.32
C ASP A 362 0.50 -25.33 1.55
N PHE A 363 1.15 -24.36 2.24
CA PHE A 363 2.05 -24.64 3.35
C PHE A 363 1.65 -23.90 4.64
N VAL A 364 1.64 -22.56 4.66
CA VAL A 364 1.47 -21.81 5.90
C VAL A 364 0.08 -21.99 6.50
N ALA A 365 -0.98 -21.98 5.70
CA ALA A 365 -2.32 -22.25 6.19
C ALA A 365 -2.44 -23.62 6.87
N LYS A 366 -1.76 -24.63 6.33
CA LYS A 366 -1.75 -25.98 6.90
C LYS A 366 -0.99 -26.05 8.22
N ILE A 367 0.24 -25.52 8.29
CA ILE A 367 1.04 -25.56 9.52
C ILE A 367 0.47 -24.65 10.62
N ASN A 368 -0.22 -23.57 10.26
CA ASN A 368 -0.95 -22.73 11.22
C ASN A 368 -2.21 -23.46 11.71
N GLY A 369 -2.99 -24.08 10.81
CA GLY A 369 -4.20 -24.83 11.17
C GLY A 369 -3.92 -26.09 12.04
N LEU A 370 -2.72 -26.61 11.97
CA LEU A 370 -2.26 -27.76 12.77
C LEU A 370 -1.48 -27.36 14.03
N HIS A 371 -1.64 -26.11 14.53
CA HIS A 371 -0.79 -25.58 15.62
C HIS A 371 -0.94 -26.34 16.96
N GLU A 372 -2.05 -27.02 17.17
CA GLU A 372 -2.30 -27.89 18.33
C GLU A 372 -1.74 -29.31 18.17
N MET A 373 -1.29 -29.70 16.98
CA MET A 373 -0.77 -31.03 16.70
C MET A 373 0.73 -31.11 17.01
N SER A 374 1.22 -32.34 17.22
CA SER A 374 2.65 -32.58 17.39
C SER A 374 3.45 -32.10 16.17
N ASP A 375 4.69 -31.63 16.36
CA ASP A 375 5.57 -31.10 15.32
C ASP A 375 5.74 -32.08 14.13
N GLY A 376 5.82 -33.38 14.40
CA GLY A 376 5.94 -34.42 13.35
C GLY A 376 4.72 -34.49 12.42
N VAL A 377 3.53 -34.16 12.91
CA VAL A 377 2.30 -34.08 12.12
C VAL A 377 2.20 -32.71 11.46
N ARG A 378 2.37 -31.67 12.26
CA ARG A 378 2.24 -30.27 11.87
C ARG A 378 3.14 -29.88 10.70
N PHE A 379 4.43 -30.24 10.79
CA PHE A 379 5.44 -29.82 9.81
C PHE A 379 5.73 -30.87 8.73
N ARG A 380 4.91 -31.90 8.61
CA ARG A 380 5.09 -32.97 7.59
C ARG A 380 5.11 -32.39 6.17
N CYS A 381 4.24 -31.42 5.86
CA CYS A 381 4.14 -30.84 4.52
C CYS A 381 5.40 -30.04 4.12
N LEU A 382 6.22 -29.61 5.08
CA LEU A 382 7.47 -28.87 4.83
C LEU A 382 8.65 -29.80 4.50
N GLN A 383 8.61 -31.07 4.90
CA GLN A 383 9.75 -31.98 4.76
C GLN A 383 10.29 -32.14 3.34
N PRO A 384 9.45 -32.21 2.27
CA PRO A 384 9.95 -32.33 0.90
C PRO A 384 10.51 -31.03 0.30
N LEU A 385 10.34 -29.87 0.98
CA LEU A 385 10.82 -28.58 0.50
C LEU A 385 12.33 -28.44 0.66
N THR A 386 13.00 -27.75 -0.29
CA THR A 386 14.43 -27.38 -0.18
C THR A 386 14.61 -26.20 0.78
N ALA A 387 15.86 -25.81 1.05
CA ALA A 387 16.14 -24.63 1.87
C ALA A 387 15.65 -23.35 1.22
N GLU A 388 15.82 -23.20 -0.09
CA GLU A 388 15.37 -22.07 -0.87
C GLU A 388 13.84 -21.98 -0.88
N GLU A 389 13.16 -23.12 -1.05
CA GLU A 389 11.70 -23.20 -1.00
C GLU A 389 11.18 -22.78 0.39
N LEU A 390 11.83 -23.21 1.47
CA LEU A 390 11.50 -22.81 2.84
C LEU A 390 11.78 -21.31 3.09
N TYR A 391 12.85 -20.77 2.52
CA TYR A 391 13.14 -19.34 2.56
C TYR A 391 11.99 -18.52 1.95
N TYR A 392 11.53 -18.90 0.74
CA TYR A 392 10.41 -18.20 0.11
C TYR A 392 9.08 -18.41 0.86
N VAL A 393 8.86 -19.59 1.48
CA VAL A 393 7.73 -19.76 2.40
C VAL A 393 7.80 -18.76 3.54
N ALA A 394 8.97 -18.59 4.16
CA ALA A 394 9.14 -17.65 5.28
C ALA A 394 8.90 -16.20 4.84
N VAL A 395 9.68 -15.73 3.85
CA VAL A 395 9.74 -14.30 3.51
C VAL A 395 8.48 -13.77 2.82
N LEU A 396 7.78 -14.61 2.05
CA LEU A 396 6.56 -14.21 1.35
C LEU A 396 5.30 -14.30 2.22
N THR A 397 5.38 -14.97 3.37
CA THR A 397 4.26 -15.08 4.30
C THR A 397 4.52 -14.36 5.63
N ASN A 398 5.46 -13.41 5.63
CA ASN A 398 5.70 -12.54 6.77
C ASN A 398 4.39 -11.83 7.18
N GLY A 399 4.07 -11.81 8.46
CA GLY A 399 2.79 -11.32 8.99
C GLY A 399 1.64 -12.35 8.94
N LEU A 400 1.73 -13.42 8.16
CA LEU A 400 0.70 -14.48 8.07
C LEU A 400 1.11 -15.76 8.82
N ILE A 401 2.40 -16.07 8.83
CA ILE A 401 2.94 -17.24 9.49
C ILE A 401 2.91 -17.06 11.01
N TYR A 402 2.40 -18.07 11.75
CA TYR A 402 2.43 -18.01 13.20
C TYR A 402 3.86 -18.11 13.72
N THR A 403 4.12 -17.43 14.84
CA THR A 403 5.44 -17.44 15.50
C THR A 403 5.98 -18.87 15.68
N SER A 404 5.15 -19.78 16.22
CA SER A 404 5.55 -21.17 16.41
C SER A 404 5.72 -21.94 15.10
N SER A 405 4.99 -21.58 14.03
CA SER A 405 5.18 -22.17 12.69
C SER A 405 6.53 -21.78 12.10
N TYR A 406 6.96 -20.54 12.32
CA TYR A 406 8.26 -20.06 11.90
C TYR A 406 9.39 -20.64 12.77
N THR A 407 9.33 -20.43 14.10
CA THR A 407 10.45 -20.73 15.02
C THR A 407 10.66 -22.22 15.26
N ASN A 408 9.61 -23.04 15.22
CA ASN A 408 9.72 -24.50 15.44
C ASN A 408 9.72 -25.31 14.12
N GLY A 409 9.20 -24.73 13.03
CA GLY A 409 9.02 -25.42 11.77
C GLY A 409 9.93 -24.91 10.64
N VAL A 410 9.53 -23.78 10.01
CA VAL A 410 10.16 -23.31 8.78
C VAL A 410 11.62 -22.96 8.96
N TYR A 411 11.95 -22.09 9.92
CA TYR A 411 13.33 -21.61 10.14
C TYR A 411 14.31 -22.74 10.53
N PRO A 412 14.05 -23.59 11.53
CA PRO A 412 14.98 -24.66 11.89
C PRO A 412 15.17 -25.70 10.77
N LEU A 413 14.11 -25.99 10.00
CA LEU A 413 14.21 -26.92 8.88
C LEU A 413 15.04 -26.32 7.74
N MET A 414 14.83 -25.02 7.42
CA MET A 414 15.60 -24.28 6.44
C MET A 414 17.11 -24.31 6.79
N MET A 415 17.47 -23.91 8.02
CA MET A 415 18.85 -23.89 8.48
C MET A 415 19.50 -25.28 8.48
N ARG A 416 18.76 -26.30 8.87
CA ARG A 416 19.26 -27.69 8.84
C ARG A 416 19.56 -28.14 7.40
N LYS A 417 18.74 -27.75 6.42
CA LYS A 417 18.92 -28.11 5.00
C LYS A 417 20.06 -27.33 4.32
N THR A 418 20.50 -26.22 4.90
CA THR A 418 21.71 -25.49 4.48
C THR A 418 22.97 -25.93 5.22
N ASN A 419 22.91 -26.98 6.06
CA ASN A 419 24.00 -27.36 6.99
C ASN A 419 24.42 -26.18 7.89
N GLN A 420 23.45 -25.35 8.32
CA GLN A 420 23.67 -24.14 9.15
C GLN A 420 24.52 -23.07 8.45
N LYS A 421 24.40 -22.89 7.14
CA LYS A 421 25.16 -21.91 6.36
C LYS A 421 24.20 -20.89 5.71
N GLY A 422 23.89 -19.83 6.44
CA GLY A 422 22.96 -18.78 6.00
C GLY A 422 23.47 -17.97 4.82
N ASP A 423 24.79 -17.73 4.77
CA ASP A 423 25.46 -17.02 3.67
C ASP A 423 25.36 -17.78 2.33
N GLU A 424 25.53 -19.13 2.37
CA GLU A 424 25.38 -19.97 1.18
C GLU A 424 23.94 -19.95 0.65
N LEU A 425 22.96 -19.94 1.56
CA LEU A 425 21.56 -19.81 1.17
C LEU A 425 21.29 -18.48 0.45
N LEU A 426 21.71 -17.35 1.04
CA LEU A 426 21.51 -16.02 0.42
C LEU A 426 22.22 -15.92 -0.94
N LYS A 427 23.45 -16.42 -1.06
CA LYS A 427 24.19 -16.47 -2.34
C LYS A 427 23.41 -17.27 -3.39
N LYS A 428 22.86 -18.41 -3.01
CA LYS A 428 22.11 -19.29 -3.91
C LYS A 428 20.81 -18.70 -4.43
N ILE A 429 20.10 -17.91 -3.61
CA ILE A 429 18.90 -17.19 -4.01
C ILE A 429 19.20 -15.76 -4.52
N HIS A 430 20.47 -15.43 -4.77
CA HIS A 430 20.92 -14.13 -5.26
C HIS A 430 20.48 -12.95 -4.38
N PHE A 431 20.43 -13.13 -3.05
CA PHE A 431 19.99 -12.13 -2.07
C PHE A 431 18.56 -11.60 -2.31
N ASP A 432 17.71 -12.38 -2.99
CA ASP A 432 16.33 -12.00 -3.23
C ASP A 432 15.57 -11.82 -1.91
N HIS A 433 14.84 -10.72 -1.74
CA HIS A 433 14.09 -10.38 -0.54
C HIS A 433 14.89 -10.39 0.78
N TYR A 434 16.22 -10.28 0.76
CA TYR A 434 17.04 -10.41 1.98
C TYR A 434 16.67 -9.38 3.06
N ARG A 435 16.30 -8.13 2.68
CA ARG A 435 15.87 -7.11 3.64
C ARG A 435 14.67 -7.57 4.44
N LYS A 436 13.64 -8.05 3.75
CA LYS A 436 12.44 -8.59 4.37
C LYS A 436 12.72 -9.81 5.25
N PHE A 437 13.67 -10.65 4.86
CA PHE A 437 14.08 -11.79 5.67
C PHE A 437 14.83 -11.37 6.93
N LEU A 438 15.74 -10.40 6.86
CA LEU A 438 16.46 -9.90 8.04
C LEU A 438 15.50 -9.26 9.05
N SER A 439 14.55 -8.43 8.59
CA SER A 439 13.48 -7.88 9.40
C SER A 439 12.67 -8.98 10.09
N GLN A 440 12.22 -9.98 9.33
CA GLN A 440 11.51 -11.14 9.88
C GLN A 440 12.36 -11.90 10.92
N ALA A 441 13.64 -12.15 10.63
CA ALA A 441 14.54 -12.83 11.55
C ALA A 441 14.75 -12.02 12.85
N ALA A 442 14.80 -10.69 12.78
CA ALA A 442 14.86 -9.81 13.95
C ALA A 442 13.56 -9.85 14.75
N ALA A 443 12.41 -9.79 14.08
CA ALA A 443 11.10 -9.83 14.69
C ALA A 443 10.82 -11.15 15.44
N TYR A 444 11.35 -12.26 14.95
CA TYR A 444 11.23 -13.59 15.59
C TYR A 444 12.46 -13.99 16.42
N ASN A 445 13.35 -13.06 16.75
CA ASN A 445 14.56 -13.30 17.56
C ASN A 445 15.48 -14.41 17.02
N THR A 446 15.57 -14.57 15.70
CA THR A 446 16.42 -15.56 15.01
C THR A 446 17.60 -14.93 14.28
N LEU A 447 17.66 -13.59 14.17
CA LEU A 447 18.68 -12.88 13.41
C LEU A 447 20.10 -13.17 13.88
N ARG A 448 20.32 -13.19 15.20
CA ARG A 448 21.62 -13.58 15.78
C ARG A 448 22.07 -14.96 15.31
N ASN A 449 21.17 -15.95 15.37
CA ASN A 449 21.46 -17.32 14.95
C ASN A 449 21.79 -17.38 13.46
N PHE A 450 21.01 -16.64 12.65
CA PHE A 450 21.22 -16.59 11.20
C PHE A 450 22.56 -15.96 10.82
N LEU A 451 22.88 -14.78 11.36
CA LEU A 451 24.16 -14.09 11.07
C LEU A 451 25.36 -14.87 11.65
N GLY A 452 25.19 -15.50 12.81
CA GLY A 452 26.22 -16.35 13.42
C GLY A 452 26.47 -17.66 12.66
N SER A 453 25.62 -18.01 11.69
CA SER A 453 25.78 -19.16 10.82
C SER A 453 26.64 -18.91 9.56
N PHE A 454 27.05 -17.67 9.36
CA PHE A 454 27.86 -17.30 8.19
C PHE A 454 29.28 -17.88 8.30
N SER A 455 29.75 -18.38 7.19
CA SER A 455 31.11 -18.96 7.11
C SER A 455 32.21 -17.90 7.30
N ASN A 456 31.90 -16.62 7.02
CA ASN A 456 32.81 -15.50 7.14
C ASN A 456 32.10 -14.31 7.79
N ASN A 457 32.66 -13.77 8.86
CA ASN A 457 32.11 -12.58 9.54
C ASN A 457 32.06 -11.34 8.63
N SER A 458 33.00 -11.22 7.69
CA SER A 458 32.98 -10.12 6.71
C SER A 458 31.71 -10.13 5.85
N ASP A 459 31.21 -11.31 5.46
CA ASP A 459 30.00 -11.42 4.65
C ASP A 459 28.76 -10.94 5.46
N ALA A 460 28.72 -11.20 6.77
CA ALA A 460 27.67 -10.69 7.65
C ALA A 460 27.76 -9.16 7.80
N THR A 461 28.97 -8.62 7.95
CA THR A 461 29.20 -7.17 8.00
C THR A 461 28.76 -6.48 6.69
N ASP A 462 29.13 -7.01 5.53
CA ASP A 462 28.76 -6.44 4.23
C ASP A 462 27.24 -6.51 3.99
N LEU A 463 26.60 -7.60 4.42
CA LEU A 463 25.15 -7.75 4.36
C LEU A 463 24.44 -6.66 5.21
N MET A 464 24.84 -6.51 6.46
CA MET A 464 24.24 -5.52 7.38
C MET A 464 24.55 -4.09 6.95
N LYS A 465 25.71 -3.83 6.36
CA LYS A 465 26.05 -2.55 5.73
C LYS A 465 25.11 -2.23 4.57
N SER A 466 24.86 -3.21 3.70
CA SER A 466 23.90 -3.06 2.60
C SER A 466 22.46 -2.85 3.10
N PHE A 467 22.11 -3.50 4.22
CA PHE A 467 20.81 -3.34 4.87
C PHE A 467 20.57 -1.93 5.42
N VAL A 468 21.59 -1.27 5.95
CA VAL A 468 21.53 0.09 6.50
C VAL A 468 21.60 1.16 5.41
N THR A 469 22.19 0.88 4.25
CA THR A 469 22.50 1.89 3.24
C THR A 469 21.27 2.23 2.37
N GLY A 470 21.04 3.52 2.09
CA GLY A 470 20.08 4.00 1.09
C GLY A 470 18.62 4.08 1.58
N LEU A 471 18.39 4.13 2.89
CA LEU A 471 17.05 4.20 3.48
C LEU A 471 16.26 5.45 3.03
N GLU A 472 16.96 6.53 2.67
CA GLU A 472 16.34 7.74 2.13
C GLU A 472 15.68 7.54 0.75
N LYS A 473 16.03 6.47 0.05
CA LYS A 473 15.52 6.12 -1.30
C LYS A 473 14.35 5.13 -1.27
N THR A 474 14.03 4.62 -0.09
CA THR A 474 13.02 3.59 0.12
C THR A 474 11.84 4.13 0.92
N ASN A 475 11.00 3.25 1.46
CA ASN A 475 9.95 3.61 2.40
C ASN A 475 10.57 3.90 3.78
N GLY A 476 11.06 5.12 3.97
CA GLY A 476 12.00 5.50 5.03
C GLY A 476 11.59 5.16 6.45
N LEU A 477 10.29 5.20 6.77
CA LEU A 477 9.83 4.83 8.11
C LEU A 477 9.93 3.31 8.35
N GLU A 478 9.33 2.50 7.47
CA GLU A 478 9.29 1.04 7.61
C GLU A 478 10.72 0.46 7.62
N ASP A 479 11.54 0.86 6.64
CA ASP A 479 12.92 0.39 6.56
C ASP A 479 13.78 0.89 7.74
N GLY A 480 13.50 2.08 8.27
CA GLY A 480 14.16 2.61 9.47
C GLY A 480 13.81 1.83 10.74
N VAL A 481 12.54 1.44 10.89
CA VAL A 481 12.07 0.55 11.98
C VAL A 481 12.77 -0.80 11.88
N ASP A 482 12.81 -1.41 10.69
CA ASP A 482 13.44 -2.69 10.45
C ASP A 482 14.93 -2.68 10.82
N VAL A 483 15.63 -1.61 10.48
CA VAL A 483 17.05 -1.42 10.83
C VAL A 483 17.22 -1.22 12.33
N ALA A 484 16.36 -0.43 12.99
CA ALA A 484 16.40 -0.21 14.44
C ALA A 484 16.16 -1.50 15.23
N ASP A 485 15.15 -2.30 14.84
CA ASP A 485 14.82 -3.58 15.47
C ASP A 485 15.89 -4.66 15.22
N SER A 486 16.48 -4.66 14.03
CA SER A 486 17.59 -5.56 13.70
C SER A 486 18.83 -5.23 14.55
N TYR A 487 19.15 -3.95 14.70
CA TYR A 487 20.24 -3.51 15.58
C TYR A 487 19.99 -3.92 17.04
N ALA A 488 18.79 -3.66 17.56
CA ALA A 488 18.42 -4.05 18.93
C ALA A 488 18.57 -5.56 19.18
N SER A 489 18.31 -6.38 18.15
CA SER A 489 18.41 -7.85 18.24
C SER A 489 19.84 -8.40 18.32
N ILE A 490 20.83 -7.62 17.87
CA ILE A 490 22.24 -8.07 17.79
C ILE A 490 23.19 -7.27 18.69
N SER A 491 22.83 -6.07 19.14
CA SER A 491 23.72 -5.13 19.86
C SER A 491 24.42 -5.74 21.07
N GLU A 492 23.73 -6.58 21.85
CA GLU A 492 24.30 -7.24 23.03
C GLU A 492 25.00 -8.57 22.69
N THR A 493 24.71 -9.15 21.53
CA THR A 493 25.11 -10.55 21.24
C THR A 493 26.15 -10.67 20.13
N LEU A 494 26.21 -9.69 19.23
CA LEU A 494 27.17 -9.54 18.13
C LEU A 494 27.77 -8.13 18.16
N PRO A 495 28.51 -7.74 19.23
CA PRO A 495 28.90 -6.36 19.45
C PRO A 495 29.80 -5.76 18.37
N GLU A 496 30.68 -6.54 17.74
CA GLU A 496 31.52 -6.06 16.64
C GLU A 496 30.67 -5.70 15.42
N LEU A 497 29.69 -6.55 15.08
CA LEU A 497 28.77 -6.29 13.97
C LEU A 497 27.87 -5.07 14.25
N ALA A 498 27.42 -4.92 15.49
CA ALA A 498 26.65 -3.74 15.91
C ALA A 498 27.48 -2.47 15.79
N LYS A 499 28.76 -2.49 16.15
CA LYS A 499 29.71 -1.38 15.98
C LYS A 499 29.89 -1.01 14.50
N ASP A 500 30.01 -2.00 13.63
CA ASP A 500 30.10 -1.77 12.17
C ASP A 500 28.80 -1.14 11.63
N MET A 501 27.62 -1.58 12.10
CA MET A 501 26.34 -0.95 11.74
C MET A 501 26.26 0.51 12.19
N LEU A 502 26.66 0.81 13.43
CA LEU A 502 26.71 2.19 13.94
C LEU A 502 27.64 3.06 13.09
N ALA A 503 28.82 2.59 12.74
CA ALA A 503 29.74 3.29 11.86
C ALA A 503 29.14 3.56 10.48
N ASN A 504 28.40 2.60 9.92
CA ASN A 504 27.71 2.77 8.63
C ASN A 504 26.53 3.75 8.70
N VAL A 505 25.77 3.76 9.80
CA VAL A 505 24.74 4.79 10.03
C VAL A 505 25.38 6.17 10.02
N LYS A 506 26.52 6.35 10.71
CA LYS A 506 27.26 7.63 10.72
C LYS A 506 27.71 8.06 9.32
N VAL A 507 28.28 7.14 8.55
CA VAL A 507 28.71 7.42 7.16
C VAL A 507 27.52 7.88 6.29
N ASN A 508 26.36 7.21 6.41
CA ASN A 508 25.15 7.60 5.67
C ASN A 508 24.59 8.94 6.17
N LEU A 509 24.64 9.23 7.47
CA LEU A 509 24.25 10.52 8.03
C LEU A 509 25.10 11.64 7.44
N ASP A 510 26.43 11.49 7.47
CA ASP A 510 27.37 12.50 6.95
C ASP A 510 27.18 12.71 5.45
N ARG A 511 26.94 11.67 4.68
CA ARG A 511 26.62 11.78 3.26
C ARG A 511 25.32 12.58 3.04
N ASN A 512 24.24 12.28 3.77
CA ASN A 512 22.97 12.99 3.61
C ASN A 512 23.06 14.45 4.06
N HIS A 513 23.91 14.77 5.04
CA HIS A 513 24.25 16.17 5.38
C HIS A 513 24.97 16.86 4.21
N GLY A 514 25.95 16.22 3.59
CA GLY A 514 26.65 16.74 2.41
C GLY A 514 25.72 16.98 1.22
N ASP A 515 24.76 16.10 1.01
CA ASP A 515 23.77 16.16 -0.08
C ASP A 515 22.55 17.06 0.26
N ASN A 516 22.47 17.60 1.48
CA ASN A 516 21.35 18.40 1.99
C ASN A 516 19.98 17.65 1.92
N ASN A 517 20.01 16.32 2.06
CA ASN A 517 18.84 15.44 1.97
C ASN A 517 18.12 15.37 3.33
N LYS A 518 17.08 16.18 3.52
CA LYS A 518 16.34 16.28 4.78
C LYS A 518 15.79 14.95 5.27
N LYS A 519 15.18 14.14 4.36
CA LYS A 519 14.64 12.82 4.71
C LYS A 519 15.73 11.87 5.22
N GLY A 520 16.86 11.84 4.53
CA GLY A 520 17.99 11.01 4.93
C GLY A 520 18.60 11.47 6.25
N ILE A 521 18.73 12.78 6.46
CA ILE A 521 19.21 13.35 7.73
C ILE A 521 18.31 12.90 8.88
N ALA A 522 16.99 13.07 8.78
CA ALA A 522 16.03 12.65 9.80
C ALA A 522 16.16 11.17 10.15
N ILE A 523 16.16 10.28 9.14
CA ILE A 523 16.26 8.82 9.32
C ILE A 523 17.57 8.46 10.04
N TYR A 524 18.71 8.92 9.52
CA TYR A 524 20.01 8.48 10.02
C TYR A 524 20.41 9.16 11.32
N ASP A 525 19.94 10.39 11.62
CA ASP A 525 20.15 11.01 12.93
C ASP A 525 19.41 10.25 14.04
N ILE A 526 18.15 9.90 13.79
CA ILE A 526 17.39 9.07 14.73
C ILE A 526 18.09 7.72 14.95
N LEU A 527 18.43 6.99 13.88
CA LEU A 527 19.14 5.70 13.99
C LEU A 527 20.47 5.83 14.73
N TYR A 528 21.25 6.88 14.46
CA TYR A 528 22.54 7.11 15.10
C TYR A 528 22.38 7.30 16.61
N ASN A 529 21.42 8.10 17.05
CA ASN A 529 21.14 8.31 18.46
C ASN A 529 20.60 7.05 19.16
N LEU A 530 19.74 6.28 18.47
CA LEU A 530 19.23 4.99 18.97
C LEU A 530 20.38 3.99 19.17
N PHE A 531 21.26 3.86 18.19
CA PHE A 531 22.38 2.91 18.25
C PHE A 531 23.40 3.30 19.33
N LEU A 532 23.69 4.59 19.47
CA LEU A 532 24.54 5.07 20.57
C LEU A 532 23.92 4.77 21.95
N SER A 533 22.59 4.89 22.09
CA SER A 533 21.91 4.65 23.37
C SER A 533 21.90 3.19 23.81
N ALA A 534 22.05 2.25 22.86
CA ALA A 534 22.11 0.82 23.17
C ALA A 534 23.35 0.44 23.98
N ASP A 535 24.41 1.23 23.89
CA ASP A 535 25.56 1.11 24.78
C ASP A 535 25.38 2.08 25.98
N SER A 536 25.07 1.52 27.15
CA SER A 536 24.82 2.28 28.38
C SER A 536 26.00 3.18 28.83
N SER A 537 27.22 2.91 28.36
CA SER A 537 28.38 3.74 28.65
C SER A 537 28.34 5.13 28.02
N ASN A 538 27.53 5.30 26.96
CA ASN A 538 27.34 6.58 26.27
C ASN A 538 26.41 7.55 27.01
N HIS A 539 25.66 7.08 28.01
CA HIS A 539 24.71 7.89 28.81
C HIS A 539 23.73 8.75 27.98
N ILE A 540 23.24 8.20 26.85
CA ILE A 540 22.29 8.90 25.98
C ILE A 540 20.89 8.84 26.59
N ASP A 541 20.29 9.98 26.91
CA ASP A 541 18.86 10.10 27.19
C ASP A 541 18.08 10.36 25.90
N LEU A 542 17.45 9.32 25.38
CA LEU A 542 16.67 9.38 24.14
C LEU A 542 15.48 10.34 24.24
N THR A 543 14.87 10.49 25.42
CA THR A 543 13.75 11.40 25.66
C THR A 543 14.16 12.83 25.33
N SER A 544 15.26 13.29 25.93
CA SER A 544 15.78 14.64 25.71
C SER A 544 16.40 14.81 24.34
N LYS A 545 17.11 13.78 23.84
CA LYS A 545 17.86 13.85 22.59
C LYS A 545 16.97 13.87 21.34
N LEU A 546 15.88 13.13 21.36
CA LEU A 546 14.93 13.04 20.24
C LEU A 546 13.64 13.84 20.49
N GLU A 547 13.56 14.56 21.63
CA GLU A 547 12.41 15.36 22.05
C GLU A 547 11.07 14.57 22.01
N ILE A 548 11.12 13.30 22.40
CA ILE A 548 9.97 12.38 22.43
C ILE A 548 9.45 12.19 23.85
N PRO A 549 8.24 11.64 24.04
CA PRO A 549 7.75 11.24 25.36
C PRO A 549 8.72 10.30 26.07
N PRO A 550 8.74 10.31 27.43
CA PRO A 550 9.62 9.45 28.22
C PRO A 550 9.56 7.99 27.78
N VAL A 551 10.72 7.32 27.60
CA VAL A 551 10.80 5.91 27.20
C VAL A 551 11.29 5.01 28.34
N TYR A 552 11.90 5.59 29.36
CA TYR A 552 12.50 4.85 30.49
C TYR A 552 11.56 4.71 31.68
N ASN A 553 10.60 5.60 31.82
CA ASN A 553 9.67 5.62 32.97
C ASN A 553 8.25 6.02 32.58
N VAL A 554 7.29 5.62 33.41
CA VAL A 554 5.89 6.06 33.37
C VAL A 554 5.58 6.61 34.76
N PRO A 555 5.43 7.91 34.92
CA PRO A 555 5.02 8.51 36.21
C PRO A 555 3.65 7.99 36.62
N PHE A 556 3.48 7.60 37.88
CA PHE A 556 2.20 7.10 38.40
C PHE A 556 1.05 8.10 38.19
N SER A 557 1.34 9.38 38.31
CA SER A 557 0.36 10.46 38.08
C SER A 557 -0.24 10.46 36.67
N THR A 558 0.50 9.97 35.65
CA THR A 558 0.01 9.90 34.26
C THR A 558 -0.90 8.71 34.01
N LEU A 559 -0.93 7.76 34.94
CA LEU A 559 -1.80 6.57 34.90
C LEU A 559 -3.13 6.77 35.61
N THR A 560 -3.26 7.83 36.42
CA THR A 560 -4.45 8.07 37.25
C THR A 560 -5.46 8.98 36.55
N ASN A 561 -6.74 8.70 36.78
CA ASN A 561 -7.83 9.62 36.45
C ASN A 561 -7.92 10.77 37.47
N GLU A 562 -8.90 11.66 37.32
CA GLU A 562 -9.15 12.81 38.20
C GLU A 562 -9.40 12.40 39.67
N ASN A 563 -9.84 11.17 39.92
CA ASN A 563 -10.06 10.64 41.26
C ASN A 563 -8.79 9.96 41.84
N GLY A 564 -7.68 10.03 41.18
CA GLY A 564 -6.43 9.37 41.57
C GLY A 564 -6.46 7.84 41.38
N GLU A 565 -7.39 7.30 40.60
CA GLU A 565 -7.58 5.87 40.35
C GLU A 565 -6.93 5.45 39.03
N VAL A 566 -6.22 4.34 39.05
CA VAL A 566 -5.70 3.68 37.83
C VAL A 566 -6.75 2.70 37.31
N ILE A 567 -7.12 2.84 36.02
CA ILE A 567 -8.01 1.92 35.34
C ILE A 567 -7.17 1.02 34.42
N SER A 568 -7.29 -0.30 34.63
CA SER A 568 -6.66 -1.33 33.81
C SER A 568 -7.72 -2.16 33.11
N GLN A 569 -7.52 -2.45 31.82
CA GLN A 569 -8.37 -3.36 31.04
C GLN A 569 -7.58 -4.60 30.63
N VAL A 570 -8.13 -5.78 30.86
CA VAL A 570 -7.51 -7.08 30.55
C VAL A 570 -8.43 -7.88 29.65
N PHE A 571 -7.91 -8.30 28.50
CA PHE A 571 -8.63 -9.06 27.49
C PHE A 571 -8.35 -10.55 27.59
N PHE A 572 -9.40 -11.36 27.68
CA PHE A 572 -9.36 -12.81 27.66
C PHE A 572 -10.27 -13.36 26.55
N TYR A 573 -9.99 -14.58 26.09
CA TYR A 573 -10.66 -15.20 24.97
C TYR A 573 -11.27 -16.55 25.37
N GLY A 574 -12.31 -16.99 24.63
CA GLY A 574 -13.18 -18.11 25.01
C GLY A 574 -12.67 -19.51 24.70
N ASP A 575 -11.43 -19.64 24.22
CA ASP A 575 -10.77 -20.92 24.04
C ASP A 575 -10.39 -21.62 25.39
N GLN A 576 -9.90 -22.84 25.32
CA GLN A 576 -9.54 -23.59 26.51
C GLN A 576 -8.39 -22.93 27.28
N ASP A 577 -7.39 -22.41 26.56
CA ASP A 577 -6.25 -21.73 27.16
C ASP A 577 -6.65 -20.42 27.82
N GLY A 578 -7.50 -19.63 27.18
CA GLY A 578 -8.04 -18.38 27.72
C GLY A 578 -8.79 -18.62 29.04
N ARG A 579 -9.59 -19.69 29.12
CA ARG A 579 -10.28 -20.07 30.36
C ARG A 579 -9.31 -20.47 31.48
N ASN A 580 -8.26 -21.24 31.16
CA ASN A 580 -7.25 -21.65 32.13
C ASN A 580 -6.43 -20.45 32.63
N ILE A 581 -6.06 -19.56 31.71
CA ILE A 581 -5.30 -18.33 32.00
C ILE A 581 -6.14 -17.39 32.88
N PHE A 582 -7.45 -17.21 32.59
CA PHE A 582 -8.36 -16.39 33.36
C PHE A 582 -8.51 -16.88 34.82
N ASN A 583 -8.67 -18.20 35.00
CA ASN A 583 -8.72 -18.78 36.34
C ASN A 583 -7.42 -18.56 37.12
N GLY A 584 -6.30 -18.77 36.46
CA GLY A 584 -4.97 -18.49 37.01
C GLY A 584 -4.73 -17.01 37.34
N PHE A 585 -5.34 -16.11 36.57
CA PHE A 585 -5.29 -14.67 36.80
C PHE A 585 -6.11 -14.28 38.05
N LEU A 586 -7.33 -14.76 38.18
CA LEU A 586 -8.16 -14.48 39.36
C LEU A 586 -7.52 -14.93 40.66
N ASN A 587 -6.86 -16.09 40.65
CA ASN A 587 -6.14 -16.63 41.82
C ASN A 587 -5.00 -15.71 42.34
N MET A 588 -4.52 -14.76 41.53
CA MET A 588 -3.50 -13.79 41.96
C MET A 588 -4.06 -12.77 42.96
N PHE A 589 -5.36 -12.59 43.00
CA PHE A 589 -6.04 -11.55 43.79
C PHE A 589 -6.75 -12.09 45.03
N GLY A 590 -6.44 -13.32 45.46
CA GLY A 590 -7.02 -13.99 46.63
C GLY A 590 -6.56 -13.44 47.99
N GLY A 591 -5.65 -12.44 48.01
CA GLY A 591 -5.14 -11.84 49.26
C GLY A 591 -5.93 -10.62 49.72
N GLY A 592 -5.76 -10.23 50.98
CA GLY A 592 -6.51 -9.12 51.60
C GLY A 592 -6.22 -7.72 51.06
N ASN A 593 -5.39 -7.58 50.02
CA ASN A 593 -5.09 -6.32 49.35
C ASN A 593 -6.04 -6.01 48.17
N TRP A 594 -6.82 -7.00 47.75
CA TRP A 594 -7.68 -6.92 46.58
C TRP A 594 -9.07 -7.46 46.89
N LYS A 595 -10.11 -6.92 46.28
CA LYS A 595 -11.48 -7.41 46.29
C LYS A 595 -11.90 -7.71 44.86
N VAL A 596 -12.34 -8.95 44.60
CA VAL A 596 -12.87 -9.38 43.32
C VAL A 596 -14.41 -9.30 43.37
N ASP A 597 -14.96 -8.52 42.46
CA ASP A 597 -16.41 -8.49 42.19
C ASP A 597 -16.70 -9.28 40.92
N GLY A 598 -17.34 -10.42 41.11
CA GLY A 598 -17.74 -11.32 40.01
C GLY A 598 -19.24 -11.33 39.75
N SER A 599 -19.98 -10.33 40.21
CA SER A 599 -21.45 -10.26 40.07
C SER A 599 -21.92 -10.17 38.61
N ASN A 600 -21.11 -9.51 37.74
CA ASN A 600 -21.41 -9.43 36.31
C ASN A 600 -21.11 -10.76 35.61
N LYS A 601 -22.00 -11.17 34.66
CA LYS A 601 -21.86 -12.41 33.90
C LYS A 601 -20.86 -12.31 32.73
N GLN A 602 -20.53 -11.11 32.30
CA GLN A 602 -19.67 -10.86 31.14
C GLN A 602 -18.26 -10.41 31.52
N TRP A 603 -18.07 -9.78 32.71
CA TRP A 603 -16.73 -9.38 33.18
C TRP A 603 -16.62 -9.46 34.71
N VAL A 604 -15.43 -9.28 35.21
CA VAL A 604 -15.10 -9.12 36.62
C VAL A 604 -14.45 -7.79 36.87
N VAL A 605 -14.62 -7.23 38.07
CA VAL A 605 -13.92 -6.02 38.50
C VAL A 605 -13.10 -6.37 39.74
N ILE A 606 -11.80 -6.04 39.68
CA ILE A 606 -10.86 -6.30 40.77
C ILE A 606 -10.39 -4.95 41.29
N LYS A 607 -10.67 -4.63 42.57
CA LYS A 607 -10.31 -3.36 43.17
C LYS A 607 -9.29 -3.53 44.30
N SER A 608 -8.32 -2.62 44.35
CA SER A 608 -7.43 -2.56 45.53
C SER A 608 -8.21 -2.18 46.79
N THR A 609 -7.92 -2.84 47.89
CA THR A 609 -8.48 -2.53 49.21
C THR A 609 -7.50 -1.78 50.11
N LYS A 610 -6.22 -1.79 49.73
CA LYS A 610 -5.13 -1.11 50.43
C LYS A 610 -4.17 -0.46 49.40
N GLY A 611 -3.58 0.66 49.76
CA GLY A 611 -2.70 1.43 48.89
C GLY A 611 -3.47 2.43 48.03
N LYS A 612 -3.01 2.67 46.83
CA LYS A 612 -3.66 3.57 45.85
C LYS A 612 -4.87 2.88 45.19
N PRO A 613 -5.87 3.64 44.80
CA PRO A 613 -7.04 3.09 44.08
C PRO A 613 -6.60 2.52 42.70
N VAL A 614 -6.83 1.26 42.48
CA VAL A 614 -6.62 0.56 41.22
C VAL A 614 -7.84 -0.31 40.95
N SER A 615 -8.45 -0.15 39.78
CA SER A 615 -9.52 -0.98 39.27
C SER A 615 -9.11 -1.71 38.03
N ILE A 616 -9.23 -3.04 38.04
CA ILE A 616 -8.90 -3.90 36.91
C ILE A 616 -10.23 -4.48 36.39
N TYR A 617 -10.53 -4.17 35.13
CA TYR A 617 -11.68 -4.66 34.40
C TYR A 617 -11.27 -5.78 33.47
N ALA A 618 -11.80 -6.97 33.63
CA ALA A 618 -11.42 -8.13 32.82
C ALA A 618 -12.68 -8.85 32.30
N ASN A 619 -12.81 -8.96 30.97
CA ASN A 619 -13.90 -9.73 30.40
C ASN A 619 -13.75 -11.23 30.74
N ARG A 620 -14.87 -11.92 30.84
CA ARG A 620 -14.87 -13.39 31.04
C ARG A 620 -14.63 -14.08 29.71
N PRO A 621 -13.83 -15.16 29.68
CA PRO A 621 -13.60 -16.00 28.50
C PRO A 621 -14.82 -16.88 28.23
N LEU A 622 -15.88 -16.31 27.70
CA LEU A 622 -17.12 -17.00 27.37
C LEU A 622 -16.95 -17.79 26.05
N ASP A 623 -17.95 -18.61 25.71
CA ASP A 623 -17.93 -19.51 24.54
C ASP A 623 -17.67 -18.72 23.22
N GLU A 624 -16.49 -18.87 22.68
CA GLU A 624 -16.06 -18.21 21.41
C GLU A 624 -16.83 -18.73 20.19
N ASN A 625 -17.19 -20.03 20.17
CA ASN A 625 -17.94 -20.60 19.06
C ASN A 625 -19.35 -20.00 18.91
N LYS A 626 -19.86 -19.37 19.98
CA LYS A 626 -21.10 -18.60 19.97
C LYS A 626 -20.89 -17.10 19.96
N GLY A 627 -19.63 -16.63 19.81
CA GLY A 627 -19.26 -15.22 19.86
C GLY A 627 -19.62 -14.53 21.18
N LEU A 628 -19.66 -15.27 22.29
CA LEU A 628 -20.05 -14.72 23.60
C LEU A 628 -18.88 -13.98 24.26
N ASP A 629 -17.65 -14.34 23.99
CA ASP A 629 -16.45 -13.65 24.45
C ASP A 629 -16.30 -12.26 23.77
N ASP A 630 -16.50 -12.16 22.46
CA ASP A 630 -16.53 -10.87 21.74
C ASP A 630 -17.66 -9.97 22.27
N LYS A 631 -18.85 -10.53 22.51
CA LYS A 631 -19.95 -9.80 23.13
C LYS A 631 -19.60 -9.29 24.53
N ALA A 632 -18.88 -10.08 25.32
CA ALA A 632 -18.43 -9.68 26.64
C ALA A 632 -17.38 -8.57 26.60
N GLN A 633 -16.44 -8.64 25.64
CA GLN A 633 -15.45 -7.58 25.42
C GLN A 633 -16.13 -6.28 25.00
N ARG A 634 -17.06 -6.34 24.06
CA ARG A 634 -17.82 -5.18 23.59
C ARG A 634 -18.63 -4.56 24.73
N ALA A 635 -19.41 -5.37 25.46
CA ALA A 635 -20.22 -4.89 26.56
C ALA A 635 -19.37 -4.26 27.69
N LEU A 636 -18.16 -4.78 27.93
CA LEU A 636 -17.23 -4.17 28.86
C LEU A 636 -16.73 -2.81 28.34
N ASN A 637 -16.38 -2.71 27.04
CA ASN A 637 -15.97 -1.44 26.43
C ASN A 637 -17.09 -0.39 26.52
N ASP A 638 -18.32 -0.77 26.13
CA ASP A 638 -19.48 0.12 26.23
C ASP A 638 -19.69 0.61 27.68
N TYR A 639 -19.58 -0.31 28.66
CA TYR A 639 -19.65 0.06 30.07
C TYR A 639 -18.56 1.06 30.49
N LEU A 640 -17.32 0.84 30.06
CA LEU A 640 -16.21 1.76 30.39
C LEU A 640 -16.44 3.14 29.78
N ASP A 641 -16.92 3.20 28.55
CA ASP A 641 -17.21 4.45 27.85
C ASP A 641 -18.40 5.20 28.48
N GLU A 642 -19.50 4.50 28.77
CA GLU A 642 -20.69 5.07 29.42
C GLU A 642 -20.40 5.68 30.80
N HIS A 643 -19.44 5.09 31.53
CA HIS A 643 -19.03 5.57 32.85
C HIS A 643 -17.81 6.48 32.85
N ASN A 644 -17.33 6.87 31.64
CA ASN A 644 -16.12 7.68 31.44
C ASN A 644 -14.86 7.09 32.14
N LEU A 645 -14.79 5.76 32.19
CA LEU A 645 -13.66 5.01 32.72
C LEU A 645 -12.66 4.76 31.59
N ARG A 646 -11.55 5.46 31.60
CA ARG A 646 -10.55 5.40 30.53
C ARG A 646 -9.34 4.58 30.98
N PRO A 647 -9.15 3.37 30.43
CA PRO A 647 -7.99 2.55 30.73
C PRO A 647 -6.68 3.23 30.32
N THR A 648 -5.74 3.25 31.25
CA THR A 648 -4.36 3.68 31.03
C THR A 648 -3.38 2.49 30.97
N VAL A 649 -3.87 1.30 31.34
CA VAL A 649 -3.15 0.03 31.23
C VAL A 649 -3.99 -0.97 30.48
N THR A 650 -3.47 -1.47 29.37
CA THR A 650 -4.14 -2.49 28.53
C THR A 650 -3.30 -3.76 28.45
N ILE A 651 -3.95 -4.90 28.63
CA ILE A 651 -3.29 -6.19 28.74
C ILE A 651 -4.01 -7.24 27.90
N HIS A 652 -3.28 -7.80 26.95
CA HIS A 652 -3.75 -8.92 26.11
C HIS A 652 -3.35 -10.26 26.71
N ARG A 653 -4.32 -11.17 26.88
CA ARG A 653 -4.14 -12.52 27.43
C ARG A 653 -4.85 -13.56 26.56
N GLY A 654 -4.32 -13.79 25.36
CA GLY A 654 -4.85 -14.74 24.39
C GLY A 654 -3.78 -15.14 23.36
N HIS A 655 -4.19 -15.91 22.38
CA HIS A 655 -3.35 -16.22 21.23
C HIS A 655 -3.11 -14.99 20.33
N SER A 656 -2.07 -15.01 19.52
CA SER A 656 -1.71 -13.89 18.65
C SER A 656 -2.80 -13.53 17.64
N TYR A 657 -3.59 -14.49 17.17
CA TYR A 657 -4.67 -14.23 16.22
C TYR A 657 -5.87 -13.45 16.83
N TYR A 658 -5.92 -13.31 18.17
CA TYR A 658 -6.87 -12.43 18.83
C TYR A 658 -6.34 -11.01 19.11
N ALA A 659 -5.05 -10.79 18.89
CA ALA A 659 -4.40 -9.55 19.31
C ALA A 659 -4.94 -8.31 18.58
N GLU A 660 -5.34 -8.44 17.30
CA GLU A 660 -6.00 -7.36 16.55
C GLU A 660 -7.33 -6.94 17.18
N ALA A 661 -8.12 -7.91 17.71
CA ALA A 661 -9.36 -7.61 18.42
C ALA A 661 -9.09 -6.81 19.70
N THR A 662 -8.04 -7.19 20.48
CA THR A 662 -7.59 -6.40 21.64
C THR A 662 -7.24 -4.96 21.23
N ILE A 663 -6.45 -4.78 20.16
CA ILE A 663 -6.06 -3.44 19.68
C ILE A 663 -7.29 -2.64 19.22
N GLY A 664 -8.26 -3.29 18.57
CA GLY A 664 -9.53 -2.67 18.17
C GLY A 664 -10.29 -2.07 19.35
N TYR A 665 -10.35 -2.78 20.49
CA TYR A 665 -11.02 -2.34 21.70
C TYR A 665 -10.14 -1.55 22.67
N MET A 666 -8.84 -1.48 22.46
CA MET A 666 -7.91 -0.77 23.34
C MET A 666 -8.22 0.73 23.38
N ALA A 667 -8.20 1.30 24.58
CA ALA A 667 -8.40 2.73 24.75
C ALA A 667 -7.20 3.53 24.23
N PRO A 668 -7.42 4.66 23.51
CA PRO A 668 -6.32 5.55 23.07
C PRO A 668 -5.50 6.16 24.23
N THR A 669 -6.06 6.12 25.42
CA THR A 669 -5.43 6.58 26.67
C THR A 669 -4.43 5.59 27.28
N SER A 670 -4.25 4.40 26.67
CA SER A 670 -3.37 3.33 27.18
C SER A 670 -1.90 3.78 27.17
N LYS A 671 -1.31 3.94 28.35
CA LYS A 671 0.10 4.30 28.54
C LYS A 671 1.01 3.08 28.71
N ILE A 672 0.48 1.98 29.24
CA ILE A 672 1.18 0.71 29.35
C ILE A 672 0.39 -0.34 28.60
N VAL A 673 1.01 -0.98 27.61
CA VAL A 673 0.39 -2.04 26.80
C VAL A 673 1.25 -3.30 26.87
N PHE A 674 0.65 -4.37 27.37
CA PHE A 674 1.28 -5.68 27.48
C PHE A 674 0.62 -6.68 26.52
N MET A 675 1.41 -7.11 25.51
CA MET A 675 1.00 -8.10 24.51
C MET A 675 1.59 -9.48 24.87
N GLY A 676 0.91 -10.19 25.77
CA GLY A 676 1.41 -11.46 26.30
C GLY A 676 1.29 -12.68 25.37
N SER A 677 0.92 -12.47 24.11
CA SER A 677 0.79 -13.51 23.07
C SER A 677 2.12 -13.84 22.39
N CYS A 678 2.10 -14.93 21.60
CA CYS A 678 3.21 -15.24 20.71
C CYS A 678 3.36 -14.14 19.66
N GLY A 679 4.59 -13.64 19.44
CA GLY A 679 4.88 -12.63 18.43
C GLY A 679 4.13 -11.30 18.61
N GLY A 680 3.70 -10.96 19.83
CA GLY A 680 3.03 -9.67 20.11
C GLY A 680 3.87 -8.45 19.72
N PHE A 681 5.20 -8.64 19.57
CA PHE A 681 6.12 -7.62 19.08
C PHE A 681 5.80 -7.14 17.66
N ASN A 682 5.24 -7.99 16.80
CA ASN A 682 4.90 -7.63 15.43
C ASN A 682 3.71 -6.64 15.30
N LEU A 683 3.07 -6.28 16.43
CA LEU A 683 1.89 -5.41 16.47
C LEU A 683 2.19 -3.99 16.97
N ILE A 684 3.47 -3.66 17.15
CA ILE A 684 3.91 -2.37 17.71
C ILE A 684 3.33 -1.19 16.95
N ASP A 685 3.40 -1.21 15.63
CA ASP A 685 2.87 -0.15 14.77
C ASP A 685 1.35 0.05 14.97
N SER A 686 0.58 -1.03 14.95
CA SER A 686 -0.88 -1.00 15.18
C SER A 686 -1.23 -0.44 16.56
N ILE A 687 -0.42 -0.74 17.59
CA ILE A 687 -0.60 -0.20 18.95
C ILE A 687 -0.29 1.30 18.96
N LEU A 688 0.81 1.73 18.36
CA LEU A 688 1.21 3.14 18.33
C LEU A 688 0.28 4.00 17.46
N LYS A 689 -0.37 3.44 16.45
CA LYS A 689 -1.46 4.11 15.72
C LYS A 689 -2.67 4.39 16.62
N LYS A 690 -2.95 3.53 17.59
CA LYS A 690 -4.08 3.68 18.52
C LYS A 690 -3.71 4.52 19.74
N SER A 691 -2.50 4.36 20.28
CA SER A 691 -1.98 5.09 21.44
C SER A 691 -0.51 5.41 21.24
N GLU A 692 -0.23 6.64 20.78
CA GLU A 692 1.10 7.11 20.35
C GLU A 692 2.16 7.05 21.45
N ASP A 693 1.77 7.31 22.70
CA ASP A 693 2.69 7.34 23.84
C ASP A 693 2.86 5.99 24.54
N ALA A 694 2.22 4.91 24.06
CA ALA A 694 2.23 3.63 24.75
C ALA A 694 3.65 3.10 24.98
N HIS A 695 3.90 2.62 26.21
CA HIS A 695 5.03 1.79 26.57
C HIS A 695 4.65 0.35 26.32
N ILE A 696 5.22 -0.25 25.28
CA ILE A 696 4.82 -1.58 24.80
C ILE A 696 5.78 -2.62 25.34
N ILE A 697 5.23 -3.66 25.97
CA ILE A 697 5.94 -4.86 26.43
C ILE A 697 5.35 -6.03 25.65
N ALA A 698 6.16 -6.69 24.84
CA ALA A 698 5.71 -7.78 23.99
C ALA A 698 6.79 -8.85 23.82
N SER A 699 6.39 -10.07 23.46
CA SER A 699 7.32 -11.16 23.12
C SER A 699 7.56 -11.22 21.62
N LYS A 700 8.82 -11.42 21.22
CA LYS A 700 9.23 -11.73 19.85
C LYS A 700 8.94 -13.18 19.46
N GLN A 701 8.85 -14.07 20.44
CA GLN A 701 8.56 -15.49 20.23
C GLN A 701 7.31 -15.95 21.00
N ILE A 702 7.39 -17.08 21.65
CA ILE A 702 6.24 -17.71 22.31
C ILE A 702 5.90 -16.97 23.61
N GLY A 703 4.66 -16.50 23.73
CA GLY A 703 4.13 -15.96 24.98
C GLY A 703 3.97 -17.06 26.06
N ARG A 704 4.63 -16.90 27.21
CA ARG A 704 4.65 -17.93 28.27
C ARG A 704 3.96 -17.47 29.53
N THR A 705 3.02 -18.24 30.02
CA THR A 705 2.30 -17.97 31.29
C THR A 705 3.28 -17.86 32.47
N SER A 706 4.37 -18.63 32.46
CA SER A 706 5.43 -18.57 33.49
C SER A 706 6.18 -17.23 33.52
N ILE A 707 6.13 -16.46 32.45
CA ILE A 707 6.70 -15.10 32.35
C ILE A 707 5.59 -14.05 32.55
N ASN A 708 4.46 -14.22 31.89
CA ASN A 708 3.36 -13.26 31.92
C ASN A 708 2.79 -13.06 33.34
N LYS A 709 2.63 -14.14 34.12
CA LYS A 709 2.10 -14.07 35.48
C LYS A 709 2.96 -13.25 36.45
N PRO A 710 4.30 -13.48 36.54
CA PRO A 710 5.20 -12.60 37.31
C PRO A 710 5.18 -11.12 36.89
N PHE A 711 5.06 -10.83 35.58
CA PHE A 711 4.93 -9.47 35.09
C PHE A 711 3.68 -8.78 35.68
N PHE A 712 2.53 -9.44 35.57
CA PHE A 712 1.28 -8.91 36.10
C PHE A 712 1.36 -8.65 37.58
N TYR A 713 1.85 -9.62 38.34
CA TYR A 713 1.97 -9.47 39.78
C TYR A 713 2.83 -8.24 40.13
N LEU A 714 3.97 -8.11 39.48
CA LEU A 714 4.86 -6.98 39.70
C LEU A 714 4.20 -5.64 39.33
N LEU A 715 3.60 -5.56 38.14
CA LEU A 715 2.94 -4.35 37.66
C LEU A 715 1.80 -3.95 38.60
N THR A 716 0.87 -4.87 38.93
CA THR A 716 -0.28 -4.55 39.78
C THR A 716 0.14 -4.09 41.19
N GLU A 717 1.21 -4.67 41.76
CA GLU A 717 1.72 -4.22 43.05
C GLU A 717 2.39 -2.84 42.97
N LYS A 718 3.13 -2.52 41.89
CA LYS A 718 3.69 -1.16 41.69
C LYS A 718 2.56 -0.12 41.55
N LEU A 719 1.50 -0.44 40.80
CA LEU A 719 0.32 0.44 40.68
C LEU A 719 -0.37 0.63 42.04
N ARG A 720 -0.61 -0.46 42.77
CA ARG A 720 -1.25 -0.41 44.09
C ARG A 720 -0.43 0.36 45.13
N THR A 721 0.88 0.33 45.06
CA THR A 721 1.76 1.12 45.95
C THR A 721 1.93 2.57 45.51
N GLY A 722 1.47 2.93 44.31
CA GLY A 722 1.59 4.28 43.76
C GLY A 722 3.02 4.63 43.34
N THR A 723 3.78 3.63 42.93
CA THR A 723 5.18 3.80 42.56
C THR A 723 5.26 4.08 41.05
N ASP A 724 6.08 5.06 40.65
CA ASP A 724 6.42 5.28 39.26
C ASP A 724 7.03 4.02 38.64
N ILE A 725 6.69 3.73 37.39
CA ILE A 725 7.28 2.59 36.70
C ILE A 725 8.58 3.03 36.02
N ASP A 726 9.68 2.80 36.68
CA ASP A 726 11.01 2.92 36.07
C ASP A 726 11.35 1.53 35.45
N TRP A 727 11.43 1.48 34.13
CA TRP A 727 11.56 0.21 33.41
C TRP A 727 12.88 -0.50 33.65
N ILE A 728 13.98 0.17 33.92
CA ILE A 728 15.29 -0.48 34.14
C ILE A 728 15.28 -1.31 35.45
N PRO A 729 15.01 -0.73 36.63
CA PRO A 729 14.89 -1.52 37.87
C PRO A 729 13.69 -2.46 37.85
N PHE A 730 12.55 -2.06 37.21
CA PHE A 730 11.41 -2.95 37.04
C PHE A 730 11.81 -4.23 36.27
N TRP A 731 12.54 -4.09 35.16
CA TRP A 731 12.96 -5.23 34.34
C TRP A 731 13.95 -6.14 35.05
N LYS A 732 14.84 -5.56 35.84
CA LYS A 732 15.77 -6.33 36.70
C LYS A 732 15.01 -7.15 37.75
N GLU A 733 14.01 -6.56 38.42
CA GLU A 733 13.16 -7.25 39.39
C GLU A 733 12.31 -8.34 38.69
N PHE A 734 11.71 -8.02 37.53
CA PHE A 734 10.93 -8.94 36.74
C PHE A 734 11.76 -10.16 36.28
N LYS A 735 12.97 -9.95 35.78
CA LYS A 735 13.90 -11.03 35.44
C LYS A 735 14.20 -11.95 36.61
N GLY A 736 14.40 -11.38 37.80
CA GLY A 736 14.59 -12.16 39.02
C GLY A 736 13.41 -13.04 39.40
N ARG A 737 12.16 -12.61 39.09
CA ARG A 737 10.92 -13.34 39.38
C ARG A 737 10.55 -14.35 38.29
N ALA A 738 10.96 -14.10 37.04
CA ALA A 738 10.62 -14.91 35.86
C ALA A 738 11.90 -15.47 35.18
N ASN A 739 12.81 -16.01 35.98
CA ASN A 739 14.07 -16.58 35.46
C ASN A 739 13.87 -17.97 34.83
N VAL A 740 13.24 -17.95 33.66
CA VAL A 740 12.92 -19.15 32.84
C VAL A 740 13.32 -18.92 31.39
N ALA A 741 13.54 -20.00 30.65
CA ALA A 741 13.83 -19.95 29.23
C ALA A 741 12.72 -19.21 28.44
N GLY A 742 13.13 -18.32 27.52
CA GLY A 742 12.23 -17.48 26.72
C GLY A 742 11.97 -16.10 27.33
N PHE A 743 12.58 -15.78 28.48
CA PHE A 743 12.52 -14.41 29.02
C PHE A 743 13.20 -13.41 28.10
N GLU A 744 14.27 -13.82 27.44
CA GLU A 744 15.05 -13.07 26.46
C GLU A 744 14.26 -12.64 25.22
N ASP A 745 13.11 -13.27 24.97
CA ASP A 745 12.22 -12.91 23.88
C ASP A 745 11.31 -11.71 24.20
N TYR A 746 11.19 -11.34 25.49
CA TYR A 746 10.40 -10.20 25.93
C TYR A 746 11.21 -8.92 25.90
N ILE A 747 10.69 -7.90 25.21
CA ILE A 747 11.41 -6.65 25.00
C ILE A 747 10.84 -5.54 25.90
N PRO A 748 11.70 -4.92 26.75
CA PRO A 748 11.28 -3.76 27.53
C PRO A 748 11.10 -2.51 26.65
N PRO A 749 10.28 -1.53 27.06
CA PRO A 749 10.01 -0.35 26.27
C PRO A 749 11.28 0.43 25.84
N TYR A 750 12.26 0.56 26.71
CA TYR A 750 13.51 1.30 26.41
C TYR A 750 14.49 0.57 25.47
N LYS A 751 14.28 -0.72 25.20
CA LYS A 751 15.03 -1.52 24.19
C LYS A 751 14.23 -1.74 22.90
N ASN A 752 13.01 -1.24 22.85
CA ASN A 752 12.17 -1.33 21.66
C ASN A 752 12.53 -0.20 20.70
N LEU A 753 13.68 -0.34 20.03
CA LEU A 753 14.23 0.73 19.20
C LEU A 753 13.35 1.05 18.00
N GLY A 754 12.60 0.08 17.45
CA GLY A 754 11.63 0.32 16.39
C GLY A 754 10.48 1.22 16.85
N ALA A 755 9.90 0.94 18.04
CA ALA A 755 8.86 1.80 18.60
C ALA A 755 9.37 3.22 18.86
N ILE A 756 10.60 3.37 19.35
CA ILE A 756 11.22 4.67 19.62
C ILE A 756 11.50 5.40 18.29
N PHE A 757 11.95 4.68 17.26
CA PHE A 757 12.15 5.22 15.93
C PHE A 757 10.83 5.80 15.35
N ILE A 758 9.72 5.07 15.44
CA ILE A 758 8.40 5.53 14.97
C ILE A 758 8.03 6.86 15.65
N LYS A 759 8.15 6.92 16.97
CA LYS A 759 7.83 8.15 17.75
C LYS A 759 8.70 9.34 17.33
N ALA A 760 10.00 9.12 17.19
CA ALA A 760 10.95 10.16 16.80
C ALA A 760 10.73 10.62 15.34
N TYR A 761 10.50 9.69 14.42
CA TYR A 761 10.30 10.00 13.01
C TYR A 761 9.00 10.82 12.80
N LYS A 762 7.90 10.42 13.45
CA LYS A 762 6.64 11.18 13.41
C LYS A 762 6.82 12.60 13.96
N LYS A 763 7.56 12.75 15.05
CA LYS A 763 7.86 14.06 15.65
C LYS A 763 8.66 14.94 14.68
N GLU A 764 9.71 14.39 14.07
CA GLU A 764 10.64 15.13 13.20
C GLU A 764 9.99 15.53 11.87
N THR A 765 9.20 14.64 11.27
CA THR A 765 8.62 14.85 9.92
C THR A 765 7.22 15.46 9.95
N GLY A 766 6.51 15.40 11.08
CA GLY A 766 5.10 15.79 11.19
C GLY A 766 4.14 14.84 10.46
N GLU A 767 4.62 13.68 9.98
CA GLU A 767 3.80 12.66 9.33
C GLU A 767 2.94 11.94 10.38
N THR A 768 1.61 11.98 10.24
CA THR A 768 0.66 11.34 11.16
C THR A 768 0.17 9.99 10.63
N ASP A 769 0.20 9.77 9.32
CA ASP A 769 -0.28 8.54 8.66
C ASP A 769 0.91 7.68 8.21
N VAL A 770 1.00 6.51 8.81
CA VAL A 770 1.97 5.46 8.44
C VAL A 770 1.22 4.18 8.10
#